data_cd0a21e90493d34ba6a5c232425fb69a
#
_entry.id   cd0a21e90493d34ba6a5c232425fb69a
#
_cell.length_a   1.000
_cell.length_b   1.000
_cell.length_c   1.000
_cell.angle_alpha   90.00
_cell.angle_beta   90.00
_cell.angle_gamma   90.00
#
_symmetry.space_group_name_H-M   'P 1'
#
loop_
_entity.id
_entity.type
_entity.pdbx_description
1 polymer ?
#
loop_
_entity_poly.entity_id
_entity_poly.type
_entity_poly.pdbx_seq_one_letter_code
_entity_poly.pdbx_strand_id
1 'polypeptide(L)'
;MTTSAWVLIVGAAVATAGIAVSVVPRGLRAGLALQAFGVALTGVAGAMVVIGAAGVGSQFSNGLGPTVGVDPLSGFFLAAIALVSTPALVYARGYLLGSHHAPAIAAASGVFVLALVGVVVARDAVTFLVMWELMSVAPAVAILLASRSADTCRAVLVYLGSTHLAGVGVWLAMLTLAHLGAFTDLHALAAQPTLVRSLLAGAALVGFGTKAGLMPLHSWLPRAHPAAPSHVSAVMSGMMIKVALYGLVRMLFEWLAPLPGWVAPVLLGAAALSCVAGVLYALMQHELKRLLAFHSVENVGIIALGLAAALLAADAGQLQLAALAFAAAMLHTLNHALFKSLLFLCAGSFQRQVGTLDLDRLGGLLRTMPLTGTAFLAGSMAIAGVPPFNGFASEWLTLQALVQLALHGGPAGTALGALAAAALAATAALAVFCFVKVVGLVLLGAHRQKAVANSHEVSVSMTGPVIFLAGLCLAIGVVPGVVLGPIGHLSPYGPLPASALGITLVVPGSGAFAPLAVAAFIAGCTVALRLARRQAGSAAPSPMWICGQVPDSRLAWSSAGFTKSLRLVLAIVLRPRRTVSIELDGVVVHSVVHESEVPHLFDELLFRPVVRGVLAASRLLRRTQSGSLRAYLTYLLVTLAVVLAVARIGVS
;
A
#
# COMPACT_ATOMS: atom_id res chain seq x y z
N MET A 1 29.73 -19.59 -2.06
CA MET A 1 28.53 -18.73 -2.24
C MET A 1 27.60 -19.39 -3.24
N THR A 2 26.30 -19.40 -2.97
CA THR A 2 25.28 -19.96 -3.88
C THR A 2 25.07 -19.05 -5.10
N THR A 3 24.50 -19.61 -6.19
CA THR A 3 24.16 -18.81 -7.38
C THR A 3 23.20 -17.66 -7.04
N SER A 4 22.21 -17.90 -6.16
CA SER A 4 21.28 -16.88 -5.68
C SER A 4 22.00 -15.74 -4.93
N ALA A 5 23.05 -16.04 -4.16
CA ALA A 5 23.86 -15.03 -3.48
C ALA A 5 24.63 -14.13 -4.46
N TRP A 6 25.25 -14.72 -5.48
CA TRP A 6 25.92 -13.94 -6.52
C TRP A 6 24.96 -13.03 -7.29
N VAL A 7 23.79 -13.55 -7.68
CA VAL A 7 22.76 -12.75 -8.40
C VAL A 7 22.29 -11.59 -7.54
N LEU A 8 22.09 -11.79 -6.22
CA LEU A 8 21.70 -10.73 -5.29
C LEU A 8 22.76 -9.64 -5.20
N ILE A 9 24.02 -10.02 -4.99
CA ILE A 9 25.14 -9.07 -4.85
C ILE A 9 25.34 -8.27 -6.13
N VAL A 10 25.37 -8.94 -7.28
CA VAL A 10 25.51 -8.28 -8.59
C VAL A 10 24.33 -7.33 -8.81
N GLY A 11 23.10 -7.76 -8.50
CA GLY A 11 21.90 -6.95 -8.62
C GLY A 11 21.99 -5.67 -7.78
N ALA A 12 22.37 -5.78 -6.51
CA ALA A 12 22.54 -4.64 -5.62
C ALA A 12 23.68 -3.71 -6.09
N ALA A 13 24.79 -4.24 -6.53
CA ALA A 13 25.93 -3.46 -7.06
C ALA A 13 25.54 -2.69 -8.33
N VAL A 14 24.85 -3.33 -9.28
CA VAL A 14 24.38 -2.69 -10.52
C VAL A 14 23.34 -1.60 -10.21
N ALA A 15 22.42 -1.84 -9.28
CA ALA A 15 21.45 -0.82 -8.88
C ALA A 15 22.14 0.39 -8.23
N THR A 16 23.14 0.16 -7.37
CA THR A 16 23.96 1.22 -6.73
C THR A 16 24.75 2.01 -7.78
N ALA A 17 25.39 1.33 -8.74
CA ALA A 17 26.06 2.00 -9.85
C ALA A 17 25.05 2.83 -10.69
N GLY A 18 23.85 2.33 -10.89
CA GLY A 18 22.77 3.06 -11.56
C GLY A 18 22.38 4.34 -10.83
N ILE A 19 22.39 4.36 -9.49
CA ILE A 19 22.16 5.59 -8.70
C ILE A 19 23.24 6.61 -8.99
N ALA A 20 24.51 6.21 -8.94
CA ALA A 20 25.64 7.09 -9.22
C ALA A 20 25.60 7.63 -10.66
N VAL A 21 25.30 6.77 -11.64
CA VAL A 21 25.18 7.18 -13.05
C VAL A 21 24.03 8.16 -13.27
N SER A 22 22.90 8.03 -12.54
CA SER A 22 21.74 8.91 -12.75
C SER A 22 21.99 10.38 -12.39
N VAL A 23 22.99 10.69 -11.53
CA VAL A 23 23.36 12.08 -11.17
C VAL A 23 24.43 12.68 -12.09
N VAL A 24 25.07 11.88 -12.93
CA VAL A 24 26.04 12.38 -13.91
C VAL A 24 25.32 13.11 -15.05
N PRO A 25 25.88 14.21 -15.60
CA PRO A 25 25.30 14.89 -16.76
C PRO A 25 24.99 13.91 -17.92
N ARG A 26 23.76 13.94 -18.46
CA ARG A 26 23.23 13.02 -19.47
C ARG A 26 23.07 11.55 -19.04
N GLY A 27 23.41 11.19 -17.80
CA GLY A 27 23.33 9.82 -17.26
C GLY A 27 21.94 9.36 -16.81
N LEU A 28 20.94 10.26 -16.71
CA LEU A 28 19.63 9.97 -16.13
C LEU A 28 18.96 8.70 -16.69
N ARG A 29 18.88 8.56 -18.01
CA ARG A 29 18.20 7.42 -18.65
C ARG A 29 18.95 6.11 -18.46
N ALA A 30 20.29 6.15 -18.57
CA ALA A 30 21.15 4.99 -18.35
C ALA A 30 21.15 4.58 -16.87
N GLY A 31 21.24 5.55 -15.96
CA GLY A 31 21.19 5.30 -14.51
C GLY A 31 19.89 4.63 -14.08
N LEU A 32 18.73 5.14 -14.53
CA LEU A 32 17.43 4.50 -14.25
C LEU A 32 17.31 3.09 -14.89
N ALA A 33 17.92 2.86 -16.07
CA ALA A 33 17.95 1.52 -16.67
C ALA A 33 18.79 0.54 -15.85
N LEU A 34 19.97 0.97 -15.38
CA LEU A 34 20.83 0.18 -14.49
C LEU A 34 20.15 -0.11 -13.16
N GLN A 35 19.50 0.89 -12.55
CA GLN A 35 18.70 0.68 -11.33
C GLN A 35 17.62 -0.37 -11.55
N ALA A 36 16.83 -0.24 -12.63
CA ALA A 36 15.77 -1.19 -12.98
C ALA A 36 16.32 -2.61 -13.20
N PHE A 37 17.40 -2.75 -13.94
CA PHE A 37 18.04 -4.04 -14.21
C PHE A 37 18.61 -4.67 -12.93
N GLY A 38 19.33 -3.88 -12.10
CA GLY A 38 19.87 -4.35 -10.82
C GLY A 38 18.79 -4.83 -9.87
N VAL A 39 17.68 -4.06 -9.75
CA VAL A 39 16.52 -4.45 -8.93
C VAL A 39 15.84 -5.72 -9.49
N ALA A 40 15.74 -5.86 -10.81
CA ALA A 40 15.22 -7.10 -11.41
C ALA A 40 16.08 -8.32 -11.02
N LEU A 41 17.41 -8.20 -11.03
CA LEU A 41 18.32 -9.26 -10.58
C LEU A 41 18.09 -9.61 -9.10
N THR A 42 17.91 -8.63 -8.21
CA THR A 42 17.60 -8.93 -6.79
C THR A 42 16.31 -9.72 -6.66
N GLY A 43 15.30 -9.42 -7.49
CA GLY A 43 14.05 -10.18 -7.54
C GLY A 43 14.21 -11.59 -8.06
N VAL A 44 15.06 -11.80 -9.08
CA VAL A 44 15.41 -13.14 -9.57
C VAL A 44 16.05 -13.97 -8.46
N ALA A 45 17.01 -13.39 -7.70
CA ALA A 45 17.60 -14.07 -6.56
C ALA A 45 16.55 -14.48 -5.52
N GLY A 46 15.60 -13.58 -5.22
CA GLY A 46 14.49 -13.87 -4.32
C GLY A 46 13.58 -14.99 -4.83
N ALA A 47 13.20 -14.95 -6.11
CA ALA A 47 12.38 -15.97 -6.74
C ALA A 47 13.05 -17.36 -6.74
N MET A 48 14.36 -17.42 -6.99
CA MET A 48 15.14 -18.66 -6.89
C MET A 48 15.02 -19.30 -5.51
N VAL A 49 15.10 -18.51 -4.44
CA VAL A 49 14.97 -19.02 -3.05
C VAL A 49 13.54 -19.51 -2.78
N VAL A 50 12.52 -18.80 -3.26
CA VAL A 50 11.12 -19.20 -3.09
C VAL A 50 10.78 -20.52 -3.78
N ILE A 51 11.36 -20.79 -4.96
CA ILE A 51 11.11 -22.02 -5.73
C ILE A 51 12.03 -23.18 -5.34
N GLY A 52 12.80 -23.07 -4.25
CA GLY A 52 13.57 -24.16 -3.68
C GLY A 52 15.08 -24.10 -3.83
N ALA A 53 15.65 -22.98 -4.31
CA ALA A 53 17.08 -22.78 -4.21
C ALA A 53 17.50 -22.60 -2.73
N ALA A 54 18.74 -22.97 -2.42
CA ALA A 54 19.29 -22.78 -1.08
C ALA A 54 19.19 -21.29 -0.66
N GLY A 55 18.81 -21.06 0.58
CA GLY A 55 18.81 -19.72 1.19
C GLY A 55 20.18 -19.04 1.06
N VAL A 56 20.20 -17.75 1.21
CA VAL A 56 21.42 -16.93 1.07
C VAL A 56 21.80 -16.38 2.43
N GLY A 57 23.10 -16.43 2.77
CA GLY A 57 23.69 -15.72 3.90
C GLY A 57 23.28 -16.27 5.26
N SER A 58 23.19 -15.37 6.24
CA SER A 58 23.01 -15.70 7.66
C SER A 58 21.55 -15.89 8.04
N GLN A 59 21.31 -16.65 9.11
CA GLN A 59 20.07 -16.60 9.89
C GLN A 59 20.00 -15.27 10.67
N PHE A 60 18.85 -14.95 11.26
CA PHE A 60 18.74 -13.79 12.14
C PHE A 60 19.70 -13.92 13.32
N SER A 61 20.34 -12.80 13.66
CA SER A 61 21.40 -12.70 14.66
C SER A 61 21.03 -11.65 15.73
N ASN A 62 21.35 -11.98 16.98
CA ASN A 62 21.24 -11.01 18.09
C ASN A 62 22.42 -10.03 18.14
N GLY A 63 23.43 -10.22 17.28
CA GLY A 63 24.58 -9.33 17.20
C GLY A 63 24.22 -7.96 16.63
N LEU A 64 25.10 -6.98 16.86
CA LEU A 64 24.98 -5.61 16.34
C LEU A 64 25.74 -5.42 15.01
N GLY A 65 26.50 -6.41 14.56
CA GLY A 65 27.24 -6.37 13.30
C GLY A 65 26.32 -6.58 12.11
N PRO A 66 26.54 -5.90 10.97
CA PRO A 66 25.67 -6.00 9.81
C PRO A 66 25.69 -7.42 9.24
N THR A 67 24.52 -8.05 9.24
CA THR A 67 24.31 -9.38 8.69
C THR A 67 23.16 -9.36 7.68
N VAL A 68 23.32 -10.10 6.57
CA VAL A 68 22.35 -10.16 5.49
C VAL A 68 22.06 -11.61 5.10
N GLY A 69 20.81 -11.87 4.72
CA GLY A 69 20.39 -13.19 4.28
C GLY A 69 19.05 -13.15 3.56
N VAL A 70 18.71 -14.25 2.92
CA VAL A 70 17.43 -14.45 2.22
C VAL A 70 16.92 -15.84 2.52
N ASP A 71 15.79 -15.91 3.17
CA ASP A 71 14.96 -17.10 3.35
C ASP A 71 13.73 -17.03 2.42
N PRO A 72 12.85 -18.02 2.36
CA PRO A 72 11.70 -18.02 1.47
C PRO A 72 10.77 -16.79 1.63
N LEU A 73 10.50 -16.33 2.86
CA LEU A 73 9.67 -15.14 3.09
C LEU A 73 10.34 -13.88 2.54
N SER A 74 11.62 -13.67 2.82
CA SER A 74 12.40 -12.56 2.23
C SER A 74 12.47 -12.68 0.71
N GLY A 75 12.64 -13.89 0.19
CA GLY A 75 12.65 -14.16 -1.25
C GLY A 75 11.35 -13.72 -1.94
N PHE A 76 10.21 -14.01 -1.34
CA PHE A 76 8.91 -13.56 -1.81
C PHE A 76 8.82 -12.03 -1.88
N PHE A 77 9.23 -11.32 -0.81
CA PHE A 77 9.22 -9.86 -0.79
C PHE A 77 10.24 -9.25 -1.75
N LEU A 78 11.42 -9.84 -1.95
CA LEU A 78 12.38 -9.40 -2.97
C LEU A 78 11.80 -9.51 -4.38
N ALA A 79 11.14 -10.64 -4.70
CA ALA A 79 10.47 -10.82 -5.98
C ALA A 79 9.35 -9.78 -6.18
N ALA A 80 8.54 -9.53 -5.16
CA ALA A 80 7.48 -8.52 -5.21
C ALA A 80 8.05 -7.09 -5.36
N ILE A 81 9.15 -6.74 -4.65
CA ILE A 81 9.85 -5.46 -4.82
C ILE A 81 10.29 -5.29 -6.27
N ALA A 82 10.88 -6.32 -6.88
CA ALA A 82 11.35 -6.24 -8.25
C ALA A 82 10.20 -6.12 -9.26
N LEU A 83 9.11 -6.90 -9.09
CA LEU A 83 7.94 -6.84 -9.97
C LEU A 83 7.27 -5.45 -10.00
N VAL A 84 7.37 -4.69 -8.92
CA VAL A 84 6.81 -3.34 -8.81
C VAL A 84 7.83 -2.26 -9.16
N SER A 85 9.04 -2.34 -8.58
CA SER A 85 10.01 -1.25 -8.67
C SER A 85 10.71 -1.19 -10.02
N THR A 86 10.95 -2.35 -10.68
CA THR A 86 11.53 -2.37 -12.03
C THR A 86 10.66 -1.61 -13.03
N PRO A 87 9.36 -1.92 -13.20
CA PRO A 87 8.51 -1.14 -14.11
C PRO A 87 8.36 0.33 -13.66
N ALA A 88 8.35 0.63 -12.36
CA ALA A 88 8.29 2.02 -11.88
C ALA A 88 9.55 2.82 -12.25
N LEU A 89 10.75 2.24 -12.19
CA LEU A 89 12.01 2.86 -12.60
C LEU A 89 12.10 3.03 -14.12
N VAL A 90 11.61 2.05 -14.90
CA VAL A 90 11.49 2.17 -16.37
C VAL A 90 10.51 3.30 -16.72
N TYR A 91 9.37 3.37 -16.05
CA TYR A 91 8.40 4.46 -16.21
C TYR A 91 9.01 5.83 -15.90
N ALA A 92 9.83 5.94 -14.84
CA ALA A 92 10.49 7.18 -14.45
C ALA A 92 11.36 7.78 -15.57
N ARG A 93 11.92 6.95 -16.48
CA ARG A 93 12.72 7.41 -17.63
C ARG A 93 11.95 8.36 -18.56
N GLY A 94 10.64 8.15 -18.70
CA GLY A 94 9.76 9.04 -19.47
C GLY A 94 9.12 10.13 -18.60
N TYR A 95 8.73 9.76 -17.38
CA TYR A 95 8.00 10.64 -16.47
C TYR A 95 8.84 11.83 -15.97
N LEU A 96 10.12 11.65 -15.71
CA LEU A 96 11.01 12.70 -15.17
C LEU A 96 11.58 13.63 -16.25
N LEU A 97 11.33 13.38 -17.53
CA LEU A 97 11.82 14.25 -18.61
C LEU A 97 11.23 15.65 -18.47
N GLY A 98 12.13 16.66 -18.47
CA GLY A 98 11.76 18.07 -18.31
C GLY A 98 11.64 18.54 -16.87
N SER A 99 11.84 17.69 -15.86
CA SER A 99 11.93 18.12 -14.47
C SER A 99 13.32 18.66 -14.15
N HIS A 100 13.39 19.82 -13.48
CA HIS A 100 14.67 20.45 -13.08
C HIS A 100 15.50 19.56 -12.14
N HIS A 101 14.86 18.79 -11.25
CA HIS A 101 15.53 17.94 -10.27
C HIS A 101 15.50 16.45 -10.65
N ALA A 102 15.26 16.13 -11.94
CA ALA A 102 15.15 14.75 -12.41
C ALA A 102 16.29 13.81 -11.95
N PRO A 103 17.59 14.21 -12.05
CA PRO A 103 18.69 13.37 -11.59
C PRO A 103 18.63 13.06 -10.07
N ALA A 104 18.35 14.06 -9.26
CA ALA A 104 18.25 13.91 -7.80
C ALA A 104 17.02 13.08 -7.40
N ILE A 105 15.87 13.25 -8.08
CA ILE A 105 14.67 12.42 -7.87
C ILE A 105 14.95 10.97 -8.26
N ALA A 106 15.65 10.74 -9.37
CA ALA A 106 16.03 9.39 -9.81
C ALA A 106 16.98 8.71 -8.81
N ALA A 107 17.97 9.43 -8.28
CA ALA A 107 18.85 8.92 -7.24
C ALA A 107 18.09 8.59 -5.95
N ALA A 108 17.24 9.51 -5.46
CA ALA A 108 16.41 9.28 -4.29
C ALA A 108 15.47 8.08 -4.47
N SER A 109 14.92 7.89 -5.68
CA SER A 109 14.10 6.72 -6.01
C SER A 109 14.89 5.42 -5.96
N GLY A 110 16.12 5.40 -6.46
CA GLY A 110 17.02 4.25 -6.38
C GLY A 110 17.40 3.91 -4.94
N VAL A 111 17.77 4.92 -4.13
CA VAL A 111 18.05 4.76 -2.68
C VAL A 111 16.82 4.20 -1.96
N PHE A 112 15.63 4.70 -2.28
CA PHE A 112 14.37 4.20 -1.73
C PHE A 112 14.17 2.71 -2.00
N VAL A 113 14.33 2.28 -3.26
CA VAL A 113 14.17 0.86 -3.64
C VAL A 113 15.24 -0.01 -2.99
N LEU A 114 16.52 0.42 -2.94
CA LEU A 114 17.58 -0.32 -2.26
C LEU A 114 17.34 -0.39 -0.74
N ALA A 115 16.75 0.64 -0.12
CA ALA A 115 16.37 0.58 1.28
C ALA A 115 15.27 -0.48 1.54
N LEU A 116 14.28 -0.60 0.63
CA LEU A 116 13.28 -1.69 0.70
C LEU A 116 13.94 -3.07 0.62
N VAL A 117 14.86 -3.26 -0.32
CA VAL A 117 15.66 -4.49 -0.44
C VAL A 117 16.45 -4.72 0.86
N GLY A 118 17.11 -3.67 1.38
CA GLY A 118 17.90 -3.71 2.61
C GLY A 118 17.11 -4.18 3.83
N VAL A 119 15.88 -3.66 4.04
CA VAL A 119 15.00 -4.13 5.14
C VAL A 119 14.71 -5.62 5.03
N VAL A 120 14.43 -6.11 3.83
CA VAL A 120 14.03 -7.50 3.59
C VAL A 120 15.19 -8.48 3.74
N VAL A 121 16.41 -8.06 3.38
CA VAL A 121 17.62 -8.90 3.50
C VAL A 121 18.33 -8.76 4.84
N ALA A 122 18.01 -7.77 5.66
CA ALA A 122 18.59 -7.58 6.99
C ALA A 122 18.37 -8.81 7.87
N ARG A 123 19.42 -9.21 8.61
CA ARG A 123 19.41 -10.35 9.55
C ARG A 123 19.90 -9.95 10.94
N ASP A 124 19.98 -8.67 11.23
CA ASP A 124 20.23 -8.10 12.56
C ASP A 124 19.35 -6.85 12.75
N ALA A 125 19.15 -6.48 14.02
CA ALA A 125 18.29 -5.36 14.37
C ALA A 125 18.80 -4.02 13.82
N VAL A 126 20.12 -3.79 13.84
CA VAL A 126 20.70 -2.49 13.46
C VAL A 126 20.58 -2.26 11.96
N THR A 127 20.96 -3.25 11.15
CA THR A 127 20.82 -3.18 9.69
C THR A 127 19.35 -2.99 9.29
N PHE A 128 18.42 -3.76 9.93
CA PHE A 128 16.99 -3.61 9.71
C PHE A 128 16.54 -2.18 9.98
N LEU A 129 16.88 -1.62 11.15
CA LEU A 129 16.43 -0.28 11.57
C LEU A 129 17.03 0.84 10.72
N VAL A 130 18.30 0.75 10.33
CA VAL A 130 18.93 1.73 9.43
C VAL A 130 18.23 1.74 8.07
N MET A 131 17.97 0.58 7.47
CA MET A 131 17.28 0.48 6.19
C MET A 131 15.81 0.88 6.31
N TRP A 132 15.17 0.60 7.45
CA TRP A 132 13.80 1.04 7.78
C TRP A 132 13.67 2.57 7.81
N GLU A 133 14.62 3.28 8.40
CA GLU A 133 14.63 4.74 8.40
C GLU A 133 14.93 5.30 7.01
N LEU A 134 15.89 4.71 6.31
CA LEU A 134 16.26 5.14 4.96
C LEU A 134 15.09 5.00 3.97
N MET A 135 14.29 3.92 4.07
CA MET A 135 13.09 3.76 3.24
C MET A 135 11.98 4.78 3.57
N SER A 136 12.07 5.50 4.70
CA SER A 136 11.17 6.60 5.04
C SER A 136 11.68 7.94 4.53
N VAL A 137 12.97 8.20 4.67
CA VAL A 137 13.59 9.47 4.32
C VAL A 137 13.74 9.63 2.80
N ALA A 138 14.11 8.59 2.08
CA ALA A 138 14.37 8.68 0.65
C ALA A 138 13.15 9.14 -0.19
N PRO A 139 11.92 8.60 -0.01
CA PRO A 139 10.76 9.14 -0.70
C PRO A 139 10.36 10.54 -0.24
N ALA A 140 10.59 10.92 1.03
CA ALA A 140 10.37 12.28 1.50
C ALA A 140 11.26 13.29 0.75
N VAL A 141 12.53 12.94 0.54
CA VAL A 141 13.46 13.72 -0.29
C VAL A 141 12.96 13.83 -1.71
N ALA A 142 12.52 12.72 -2.33
CA ALA A 142 11.99 12.74 -3.69
C ALA A 142 10.74 13.64 -3.83
N ILE A 143 9.85 13.65 -2.82
CA ILE A 143 8.66 14.52 -2.77
C ILE A 143 9.09 16.00 -2.70
N LEU A 144 10.00 16.37 -1.82
CA LEU A 144 10.47 17.75 -1.65
C LEU A 144 11.28 18.26 -2.85
N LEU A 145 11.97 17.37 -3.57
CA LEU A 145 12.65 17.70 -4.82
C LEU A 145 11.65 17.94 -5.96
N ALA A 146 10.51 17.27 -5.95
CA ALA A 146 9.48 17.44 -6.97
C ALA A 146 8.65 18.73 -6.77
N SER A 147 8.37 19.11 -5.53
CA SER A 147 7.63 20.33 -5.19
C SER A 147 7.98 20.79 -3.77
N ARG A 148 8.08 22.11 -3.59
CA ARG A 148 8.31 22.76 -2.29
C ARG A 148 7.14 23.67 -1.88
N SER A 149 5.93 23.40 -2.37
CA SER A 149 4.75 24.13 -1.92
C SER A 149 4.51 23.94 -0.41
N ALA A 150 3.83 24.87 0.23
CA ALA A 150 3.49 24.78 1.65
C ALA A 150 2.70 23.50 1.97
N ASP A 151 1.81 23.09 1.07
CA ASP A 151 1.02 21.85 1.23
C ASP A 151 1.89 20.60 1.10
N THR A 152 2.85 20.59 0.15
CA THR A 152 3.82 19.49 0.02
C THR A 152 4.71 19.39 1.27
N CYS A 153 5.23 20.50 1.77
CA CYS A 153 6.02 20.51 3.00
C CYS A 153 5.21 20.00 4.20
N ARG A 154 3.94 20.43 4.32
CA ARG A 154 3.04 19.94 5.37
C ARG A 154 2.77 18.43 5.24
N ALA A 155 2.55 17.93 4.01
CA ALA A 155 2.35 16.51 3.77
C ALA A 155 3.57 15.69 4.18
N VAL A 156 4.79 16.14 3.84
CA VAL A 156 6.05 15.49 4.23
C VAL A 156 6.27 15.53 5.74
N LEU A 157 5.97 16.65 6.41
CA LEU A 157 6.06 16.74 7.88
C LEU A 157 5.12 15.74 8.56
N VAL A 158 3.88 15.62 8.09
CA VAL A 158 2.93 14.62 8.63
C VAL A 158 3.42 13.21 8.35
N TYR A 159 3.91 12.95 7.14
CA TYR A 159 4.45 11.64 6.75
C TYR A 159 5.63 11.24 7.63
N LEU A 160 6.69 12.05 7.70
CA LEU A 160 7.86 11.75 8.51
C LEU A 160 7.53 11.72 9.99
N GLY A 161 6.77 12.72 10.50
CA GLY A 161 6.38 12.78 11.90
C GLY A 161 5.61 11.54 12.35
N SER A 162 4.61 11.10 11.57
CA SER A 162 3.83 9.89 11.89
C SER A 162 4.67 8.63 11.83
N THR A 163 5.48 8.48 10.77
CA THR A 163 6.25 7.23 10.55
C THR A 163 7.44 7.09 11.50
N HIS A 164 8.10 8.20 11.90
CA HIS A 164 9.20 8.15 12.88
C HIS A 164 8.68 7.99 14.30
N LEU A 165 7.59 8.72 14.67
CA LEU A 165 7.00 8.56 16.01
C LEU A 165 6.55 7.11 16.26
N ALA A 166 5.86 6.52 15.28
CA ALA A 166 5.48 5.12 15.37
C ALA A 166 6.68 4.17 15.21
N GLY A 167 7.70 4.58 14.47
CA GLY A 167 8.96 3.87 14.31
C GLY A 167 9.68 3.60 15.63
N VAL A 168 9.50 4.45 16.65
CA VAL A 168 10.00 4.19 18.02
C VAL A 168 9.52 2.83 18.53
N GLY A 169 8.27 2.43 18.22
CA GLY A 169 7.76 1.11 18.57
C GLY A 169 8.51 -0.03 17.87
N VAL A 170 8.89 0.15 16.59
CA VAL A 170 9.72 -0.82 15.85
C VAL A 170 11.12 -0.90 16.46
N TRP A 171 11.74 0.25 16.77
CA TRP A 171 13.05 0.30 17.44
C TRP A 171 13.02 -0.43 18.77
N LEU A 172 12.03 -0.12 19.61
CA LEU A 172 11.86 -0.75 20.91
C LEU A 172 11.72 -2.28 20.76
N ALA A 173 10.84 -2.73 19.87
CA ALA A 173 10.62 -4.16 19.67
C ALA A 173 11.88 -4.87 19.15
N MET A 174 12.53 -4.37 18.10
CA MET A 174 13.70 -5.00 17.48
C MET A 174 14.90 -5.05 18.44
N LEU A 175 15.21 -3.94 19.14
CA LEU A 175 16.34 -3.88 20.06
C LEU A 175 16.10 -4.75 21.31
N THR A 176 14.85 -4.80 21.81
CA THR A 176 14.52 -5.67 22.94
C THR A 176 14.63 -7.15 22.56
N LEU A 177 14.14 -7.54 21.38
CA LEU A 177 14.30 -8.93 20.89
C LEU A 177 15.77 -9.31 20.74
N ALA A 178 16.59 -8.41 20.18
CA ALA A 178 18.04 -8.64 20.06
C ALA A 178 18.69 -8.79 21.45
N HIS A 179 18.36 -7.90 22.40
CA HIS A 179 18.88 -7.95 23.78
C HIS A 179 18.48 -9.23 24.52
N LEU A 180 17.25 -9.71 24.33
CA LEU A 180 16.77 -10.94 24.93
C LEU A 180 17.30 -12.20 24.23
N GLY A 181 18.00 -12.10 23.11
CA GLY A 181 18.45 -13.24 22.33
C GLY A 181 17.36 -13.92 21.50
N ALA A 182 16.19 -13.29 21.38
CA ALA A 182 14.96 -13.91 20.85
C ALA A 182 14.98 -14.17 19.34
N PHE A 183 15.92 -13.63 18.59
CA PHE A 183 16.06 -13.97 17.16
C PHE A 183 16.63 -15.36 16.91
N THR A 184 17.39 -15.90 17.86
CA THR A 184 18.01 -17.23 17.76
C THR A 184 17.40 -18.25 18.73
N ASP A 185 16.77 -17.78 19.81
CA ASP A 185 16.08 -18.60 20.79
C ASP A 185 14.67 -18.08 21.08
N LEU A 186 13.68 -18.73 20.48
CA LEU A 186 12.26 -18.41 20.68
C LEU A 186 11.80 -18.66 22.13
N HIS A 187 12.47 -19.55 22.89
CA HIS A 187 12.16 -19.81 24.30
C HIS A 187 12.55 -18.62 25.19
N ALA A 188 13.54 -17.83 24.79
CA ALA A 188 13.97 -16.65 25.55
C ALA A 188 12.82 -15.63 25.73
N LEU A 189 11.97 -15.46 24.71
CA LEU A 189 10.81 -14.58 24.83
C LEU A 189 9.63 -15.25 25.54
N ALA A 190 9.41 -16.56 25.31
CA ALA A 190 8.36 -17.32 25.99
C ALA A 190 8.51 -17.30 27.51
N ALA A 191 9.75 -17.24 28.00
CA ALA A 191 10.09 -17.13 29.42
C ALA A 191 9.80 -15.73 30.02
N GLN A 192 9.57 -14.72 29.22
CA GLN A 192 9.31 -13.36 29.70
C GLN A 192 7.88 -13.22 30.26
N PRO A 193 7.67 -12.30 31.22
CA PRO A 193 6.34 -12.01 31.75
C PRO A 193 5.38 -11.58 30.62
N THR A 194 4.09 -11.96 30.79
CA THR A 194 3.03 -11.62 29.80
C THR A 194 2.95 -10.11 29.52
N LEU A 195 3.26 -9.28 30.51
CA LEU A 195 3.31 -7.82 30.33
C LEU A 195 4.37 -7.41 29.31
N VAL A 196 5.60 -7.95 29.39
CA VAL A 196 6.68 -7.64 28.45
C VAL A 196 6.29 -8.06 27.03
N ARG A 197 5.78 -9.29 26.88
CA ARG A 197 5.29 -9.80 25.58
C ARG A 197 4.15 -8.94 25.03
N SER A 198 3.21 -8.49 25.87
CA SER A 198 2.11 -7.62 25.48
C SER A 198 2.61 -6.23 25.06
N LEU A 199 3.58 -5.65 25.75
CA LEU A 199 4.17 -4.37 25.38
C LEU A 199 4.91 -4.44 24.03
N LEU A 200 5.66 -5.52 23.79
CA LEU A 200 6.35 -5.74 22.51
C LEU A 200 5.36 -5.94 21.36
N ALA A 201 4.31 -6.74 21.57
CA ALA A 201 3.26 -6.93 20.58
C ALA A 201 2.52 -5.60 20.26
N GLY A 202 2.20 -4.81 21.28
CA GLY A 202 1.62 -3.49 21.13
C GLY A 202 2.53 -2.53 20.37
N ALA A 203 3.81 -2.48 20.72
CA ALA A 203 4.82 -1.67 20.04
C ALA A 203 4.97 -2.06 18.55
N ALA A 204 4.98 -3.36 18.26
CA ALA A 204 5.02 -3.88 16.89
C ALA A 204 3.76 -3.51 16.09
N LEU A 205 2.56 -3.71 16.66
CA LEU A 205 1.30 -3.35 16.01
C LEU A 205 1.22 -1.85 15.71
N VAL A 206 1.60 -0.99 16.65
CA VAL A 206 1.63 0.47 16.44
C VAL A 206 2.69 0.85 15.42
N GLY A 207 3.92 0.35 15.55
CA GLY A 207 5.04 0.73 14.69
C GLY A 207 4.85 0.28 13.24
N PHE A 208 4.70 -1.02 13.03
CA PHE A 208 4.49 -1.59 11.70
C PHE A 208 3.11 -1.23 11.14
N GLY A 209 2.05 -1.23 11.95
CA GLY A 209 0.70 -0.89 11.56
C GLY A 209 0.58 0.55 11.06
N THR A 210 1.24 1.53 11.72
CA THR A 210 1.29 2.92 11.23
C THR A 210 1.96 2.99 9.86
N LYS A 211 3.10 2.33 9.69
CA LYS A 211 3.84 2.34 8.42
C LYS A 211 3.07 1.61 7.32
N ALA A 212 2.37 0.55 7.64
CA ALA A 212 1.47 -0.16 6.72
C ALA A 212 0.22 0.67 6.37
N GLY A 213 -0.16 1.63 7.19
CA GLY A 213 -1.35 2.46 7.00
C GLY A 213 -2.62 1.85 7.56
N LEU A 214 -2.54 1.00 8.59
CA LEU A 214 -3.72 0.47 9.29
C LEU A 214 -4.44 1.58 10.06
N MET A 215 -5.77 1.57 10.01
CA MET A 215 -6.57 2.49 10.84
C MET A 215 -6.48 2.07 12.32
N PRO A 216 -6.43 3.07 13.22
CA PRO A 216 -6.61 4.51 13.00
C PRO A 216 -5.34 5.28 12.62
N LEU A 217 -4.19 4.63 12.42
CA LEU A 217 -2.87 5.25 12.30
C LEU A 217 -2.48 5.64 10.85
N HIS A 218 -3.43 5.69 9.92
CA HIS A 218 -3.27 5.81 8.47
C HIS A 218 -3.11 7.24 7.94
N SER A 219 -3.27 8.29 8.76
CA SER A 219 -3.54 9.67 8.28
C SER A 219 -2.43 10.31 7.43
N TRP A 220 -1.21 9.80 7.50
CA TRP A 220 -0.08 10.24 6.68
C TRP A 220 -0.23 9.83 5.20
N LEU A 221 -0.83 8.67 4.94
CA LEU A 221 -0.86 8.00 3.64
C LEU A 221 -1.66 8.79 2.58
N PRO A 222 -2.91 9.26 2.85
CA PRO A 222 -3.68 10.07 1.90
C PRO A 222 -3.12 11.48 1.65
N ARG A 223 -2.12 11.92 2.44
CA ARG A 223 -1.42 13.19 2.26
C ARG A 223 -0.12 13.04 1.48
N ALA A 224 0.65 11.98 1.77
CA ALA A 224 1.93 11.74 1.12
C ALA A 224 1.79 11.36 -0.35
N HIS A 225 0.83 10.48 -0.70
CA HIS A 225 0.69 9.96 -2.06
C HIS A 225 0.33 11.01 -3.13
N PRO A 226 -0.61 11.95 -2.88
CA PRO A 226 -0.86 13.02 -3.86
C PRO A 226 0.34 13.94 -4.09
N ALA A 227 1.14 14.19 -3.05
CA ALA A 227 2.33 15.03 -3.12
C ALA A 227 3.52 14.36 -3.83
N ALA A 228 3.57 13.03 -3.85
CA ALA A 228 4.69 12.28 -4.41
C ALA A 228 4.63 12.18 -5.95
N PRO A 229 5.81 12.17 -6.63
CA PRO A 229 5.89 11.77 -8.03
C PRO A 229 5.26 10.40 -8.24
N SER A 230 4.58 10.19 -9.36
CA SER A 230 3.71 9.00 -9.54
C SER A 230 4.46 7.67 -9.48
N HIS A 231 5.69 7.59 -9.99
CA HIS A 231 6.53 6.40 -9.86
C HIS A 231 6.95 6.13 -8.40
N VAL A 232 7.20 7.20 -7.61
CA VAL A 232 7.47 7.08 -6.18
C VAL A 232 6.21 6.63 -5.44
N SER A 233 5.04 7.23 -5.74
CA SER A 233 3.75 6.80 -5.18
C SER A 233 3.44 5.33 -5.48
N ALA A 234 3.76 4.87 -6.70
CA ALA A 234 3.59 3.48 -7.10
C ALA A 234 4.41 2.51 -6.22
N VAL A 235 5.69 2.84 -5.94
CA VAL A 235 6.54 2.03 -5.06
C VAL A 235 6.17 2.19 -3.59
N MET A 236 5.80 3.40 -3.13
CA MET A 236 5.33 3.61 -1.76
C MET A 236 4.07 2.77 -1.47
N SER A 237 3.05 2.86 -2.32
CA SER A 237 1.82 2.10 -2.16
C SER A 237 2.00 0.61 -2.52
N GLY A 238 2.75 0.33 -3.58
CA GLY A 238 3.02 -1.03 -4.05
C GLY A 238 3.86 -1.83 -3.07
N MET A 239 4.95 -1.27 -2.53
CA MET A 239 5.93 -2.05 -1.76
C MET A 239 6.23 -1.52 -0.36
N MET A 240 6.39 -0.21 -0.12
CA MET A 240 6.80 0.30 1.19
C MET A 240 5.86 -0.16 2.31
N ILE A 241 4.54 -0.05 2.10
CA ILE A 241 3.55 -0.50 3.08
C ILE A 241 3.54 -2.04 3.22
N LYS A 242 3.96 -2.80 2.20
CA LYS A 242 4.10 -4.27 2.27
C LYS A 242 5.37 -4.70 2.99
N VAL A 243 6.45 -3.94 2.85
CA VAL A 243 7.66 -4.15 3.66
C VAL A 243 7.38 -3.91 5.15
N ALA A 244 6.45 -3.00 5.48
CA ALA A 244 5.95 -2.89 6.85
C ALA A 244 5.15 -4.13 7.28
N LEU A 245 4.31 -4.69 6.39
CA LEU A 245 3.63 -5.96 6.65
C LEU A 245 4.62 -7.13 6.76
N TYR A 246 5.73 -7.15 5.98
CA TYR A 246 6.80 -8.12 6.17
C TYR A 246 7.35 -8.10 7.59
N GLY A 247 7.66 -6.91 8.12
CA GLY A 247 8.11 -6.77 9.51
C GLY A 247 7.04 -7.24 10.51
N LEU A 248 5.77 -6.92 10.27
CA LEU A 248 4.66 -7.38 11.10
C LEU A 248 4.50 -8.91 11.07
N VAL A 249 4.63 -9.54 9.90
CA VAL A 249 4.59 -11.00 9.75
C VAL A 249 5.74 -11.65 10.53
N ARG A 250 6.98 -11.14 10.37
CA ARG A 250 8.13 -11.61 11.17
C ARG A 250 7.87 -11.52 12.67
N MET A 251 7.33 -10.38 13.12
CA MET A 251 7.01 -10.18 14.54
C MET A 251 5.97 -11.15 15.04
N LEU A 252 4.83 -11.24 14.37
CA LEU A 252 3.67 -11.97 14.90
C LEU A 252 3.76 -13.49 14.69
N PHE A 253 4.39 -13.95 13.62
CA PHE A 253 4.40 -15.37 13.24
C PHE A 253 5.71 -16.09 13.56
N GLU A 254 6.80 -15.33 13.81
CA GLU A 254 8.10 -15.93 14.06
C GLU A 254 8.64 -15.53 15.44
N TRP A 255 8.82 -14.22 15.72
CA TRP A 255 9.61 -13.77 16.88
C TRP A 255 8.82 -13.60 18.18
N LEU A 256 7.53 -13.26 18.13
CA LEU A 256 6.70 -13.02 19.32
C LEU A 256 5.84 -14.24 19.73
N ALA A 257 5.95 -15.37 19.04
CA ALA A 257 5.21 -16.57 19.39
C ALA A 257 5.70 -17.18 20.74
N PRO A 258 4.78 -17.66 21.61
CA PRO A 258 3.31 -17.58 21.54
C PRO A 258 2.79 -16.18 21.87
N LEU A 259 1.82 -15.72 21.08
CA LEU A 259 1.25 -14.36 21.20
C LEU A 259 0.33 -14.22 22.42
N PRO A 260 0.24 -13.02 23.02
CA PRO A 260 -0.85 -12.71 23.95
C PRO A 260 -2.21 -12.77 23.24
N GLY A 261 -3.22 -13.39 23.86
CA GLY A 261 -4.53 -13.68 23.23
C GLY A 261 -5.32 -12.46 22.73
N TRP A 262 -4.97 -11.24 23.14
CA TRP A 262 -5.61 -10.02 22.67
C TRP A 262 -5.13 -9.57 21.28
N VAL A 263 -3.95 -10.04 20.81
CA VAL A 263 -3.28 -9.52 19.60
C VAL A 263 -4.09 -9.80 18.34
N ALA A 264 -4.52 -11.05 18.14
CA ALA A 264 -5.26 -11.44 16.95
C ALA A 264 -6.64 -10.77 16.86
N PRO A 265 -7.47 -10.68 17.93
CA PRO A 265 -8.72 -9.91 17.90
C PRO A 265 -8.53 -8.41 17.63
N VAL A 266 -7.52 -7.78 18.22
CA VAL A 266 -7.23 -6.34 17.98
C VAL A 266 -6.77 -6.11 16.54
N LEU A 267 -5.92 -6.97 16.00
CA LEU A 267 -5.50 -6.89 14.59
C LEU A 267 -6.72 -7.06 13.65
N LEU A 268 -7.61 -8.02 13.93
CA LEU A 268 -8.82 -8.24 13.16
C LEU A 268 -9.74 -7.01 13.18
N GLY A 269 -9.95 -6.41 14.36
CA GLY A 269 -10.76 -5.20 14.52
C GLY A 269 -10.18 -4.01 13.76
N ALA A 270 -8.87 -3.76 13.86
CA ALA A 270 -8.19 -2.71 13.11
C ALA A 270 -8.24 -2.96 11.59
N ALA A 271 -8.14 -4.23 11.17
CA ALA A 271 -8.24 -4.65 9.79
C ALA A 271 -9.64 -4.41 9.22
N ALA A 272 -10.70 -4.86 9.91
CA ALA A 272 -12.09 -4.64 9.51
C ALA A 272 -12.43 -3.15 9.43
N LEU A 273 -11.98 -2.36 10.40
CA LEU A 273 -12.11 -0.91 10.39
C LEU A 273 -11.40 -0.28 9.17
N SER A 274 -10.18 -0.74 8.85
CA SER A 274 -9.40 -0.26 7.70
C SER A 274 -10.11 -0.58 6.38
N CYS A 275 -10.68 -1.77 6.24
CA CYS A 275 -11.45 -2.18 5.08
C CYS A 275 -12.64 -1.24 4.85
N VAL A 276 -13.57 -1.18 5.80
CA VAL A 276 -14.83 -0.46 5.63
C VAL A 276 -14.62 1.04 5.59
N ALA A 277 -13.89 1.62 6.55
CA ALA A 277 -13.68 3.06 6.59
C ALA A 277 -12.76 3.53 5.45
N GLY A 278 -11.77 2.71 5.05
CA GLY A 278 -10.89 3.00 3.91
C GLY A 278 -11.66 3.20 2.62
N VAL A 279 -12.54 2.27 2.26
CA VAL A 279 -13.35 2.38 1.04
C VAL A 279 -14.39 3.51 1.13
N LEU A 280 -14.98 3.73 2.29
CA LEU A 280 -15.92 4.85 2.50
C LEU A 280 -15.24 6.21 2.29
N TYR A 281 -14.05 6.41 2.86
CA TYR A 281 -13.28 7.64 2.63
C TYR A 281 -12.79 7.75 1.18
N ALA A 282 -12.41 6.65 0.52
CA ALA A 282 -12.05 6.66 -0.90
C ALA A 282 -13.21 7.14 -1.78
N LEU A 283 -14.42 6.64 -1.54
CA LEU A 283 -15.64 7.07 -2.24
C LEU A 283 -15.90 8.57 -2.16
N MET A 284 -15.50 9.21 -1.05
CA MET A 284 -15.72 10.65 -0.82
C MET A 284 -14.65 11.54 -1.46
N GLN A 285 -13.58 10.97 -2.02
CA GLN A 285 -12.50 11.77 -2.61
C GLN A 285 -12.86 12.24 -4.03
N HIS A 286 -12.35 13.44 -4.37
CA HIS A 286 -12.49 14.10 -5.67
C HIS A 286 -11.19 14.08 -6.48
N GLU A 287 -10.04 13.82 -5.84
CA GLU A 287 -8.73 13.73 -6.47
C GLU A 287 -8.28 12.27 -6.56
N LEU A 288 -7.82 11.85 -7.75
CA LEU A 288 -7.56 10.43 -8.08
C LEU A 288 -6.47 9.80 -7.21
N LYS A 289 -5.31 10.45 -6.98
CA LYS A 289 -4.24 9.88 -6.15
C LYS A 289 -4.65 9.74 -4.69
N ARG A 290 -5.43 10.70 -4.18
CA ARG A 290 -5.93 10.65 -2.80
C ARG A 290 -6.96 9.54 -2.62
N LEU A 291 -7.83 9.34 -3.62
CA LEU A 291 -8.76 8.22 -3.69
C LEU A 291 -7.99 6.89 -3.67
N LEU A 292 -6.99 6.75 -4.54
CA LEU A 292 -6.15 5.57 -4.58
C LEU A 292 -5.41 5.34 -3.25
N ALA A 293 -4.98 6.39 -2.56
CA ALA A 293 -4.34 6.29 -1.26
C ALA A 293 -5.26 5.67 -0.20
N PHE A 294 -6.53 6.08 -0.10
CA PHE A 294 -7.50 5.46 0.80
C PHE A 294 -7.80 3.99 0.46
N HIS A 295 -7.85 3.66 -0.82
CA HIS A 295 -7.91 2.26 -1.24
C HIS A 295 -6.65 1.46 -0.87
N SER A 296 -5.50 2.10 -0.58
CA SER A 296 -4.35 1.39 -0.03
C SER A 296 -4.58 1.02 1.44
N VAL A 297 -5.20 1.91 2.21
CA VAL A 297 -5.62 1.63 3.60
C VAL A 297 -6.61 0.47 3.66
N GLU A 298 -7.63 0.50 2.79
CA GLU A 298 -8.61 -0.58 2.63
C GLU A 298 -7.95 -1.92 2.37
N ASN A 299 -7.11 -2.00 1.35
CA ASN A 299 -6.50 -3.25 0.91
C ASN A 299 -5.46 -3.79 1.92
N VAL A 300 -4.75 -2.92 2.65
CA VAL A 300 -3.92 -3.34 3.80
C VAL A 300 -4.81 -3.93 4.89
N GLY A 301 -6.02 -3.40 5.08
CA GLY A 301 -7.04 -4.03 5.92
C GLY A 301 -7.38 -5.45 5.48
N ILE A 302 -7.58 -5.71 4.17
CA ILE A 302 -7.87 -7.05 3.65
C ILE A 302 -6.71 -8.02 3.93
N ILE A 303 -5.46 -7.59 3.71
CA ILE A 303 -4.28 -8.40 4.06
C ILE A 303 -4.28 -8.72 5.56
N ALA A 304 -4.50 -7.71 6.41
CA ALA A 304 -4.50 -7.87 7.86
C ALA A 304 -5.66 -8.75 8.37
N LEU A 305 -6.83 -8.75 7.68
CA LEU A 305 -7.93 -9.70 7.96
C LEU A 305 -7.46 -11.15 7.78
N GLY A 306 -6.78 -11.44 6.67
CA GLY A 306 -6.22 -12.77 6.42
C GLY A 306 -5.17 -13.17 7.45
N LEU A 307 -4.25 -12.26 7.82
CA LEU A 307 -3.25 -12.51 8.86
C LEU A 307 -3.87 -12.76 10.24
N ALA A 308 -4.86 -11.94 10.63
CA ALA A 308 -5.55 -12.11 11.90
C ALA A 308 -6.38 -13.40 11.93
N ALA A 309 -7.02 -13.77 10.81
CA ALA A 309 -7.73 -15.03 10.67
C ALA A 309 -6.79 -16.23 10.80
N ALA A 310 -5.56 -16.14 10.27
CA ALA A 310 -4.55 -17.18 10.41
C ALA A 310 -4.15 -17.39 11.88
N LEU A 311 -3.94 -16.32 12.63
CA LEU A 311 -3.65 -16.39 14.07
C LEU A 311 -4.81 -16.99 14.86
N LEU A 312 -6.05 -16.52 14.63
CA LEU A 312 -7.23 -17.04 15.32
C LEU A 312 -7.52 -18.51 15.01
N ALA A 313 -7.32 -18.92 13.75
CA ALA A 313 -7.47 -20.32 13.35
C ALA A 313 -6.40 -21.22 13.99
N ALA A 314 -5.17 -20.75 14.10
CA ALA A 314 -4.09 -21.46 14.79
C ALA A 314 -4.36 -21.60 16.29
N ASP A 315 -4.84 -20.55 16.94
CA ASP A 315 -5.24 -20.58 18.36
C ASP A 315 -6.40 -21.56 18.60
N ALA A 316 -7.28 -21.76 17.61
CA ALA A 316 -8.35 -22.76 17.64
C ALA A 316 -7.89 -24.18 17.23
N GLY A 317 -6.61 -24.40 16.99
CA GLY A 317 -6.05 -25.69 16.55
C GLY A 317 -6.34 -26.05 15.08
N GLN A 318 -6.87 -25.12 14.27
CA GLN A 318 -7.25 -25.31 12.87
C GLN A 318 -6.07 -24.97 11.94
N LEU A 319 -4.99 -25.77 11.98
CA LEU A 319 -3.74 -25.41 11.29
C LEU A 319 -3.87 -25.32 9.77
N GLN A 320 -4.71 -26.16 9.13
CA GLN A 320 -4.94 -26.06 7.67
C GLN A 320 -5.68 -24.78 7.29
N LEU A 321 -6.62 -24.33 8.13
CA LEU A 321 -7.32 -23.07 7.95
C LEU A 321 -6.37 -21.89 8.17
N ALA A 322 -5.49 -21.99 9.18
CA ALA A 322 -4.45 -20.99 9.42
C ALA A 322 -3.49 -20.85 8.22
N ALA A 323 -3.06 -21.96 7.62
CA ALA A 323 -2.25 -21.97 6.41
C ALA A 323 -2.98 -21.32 5.21
N LEU A 324 -4.25 -21.63 5.02
CA LEU A 324 -5.08 -21.04 3.96
C LEU A 324 -5.22 -19.51 4.14
N ALA A 325 -5.56 -19.06 5.34
CA ALA A 325 -5.72 -17.64 5.66
C ALA A 325 -4.41 -16.85 5.48
N PHE A 326 -3.28 -17.43 5.91
CA PHE A 326 -1.96 -16.87 5.70
C PHE A 326 -1.61 -16.75 4.20
N ALA A 327 -1.82 -17.81 3.44
CA ALA A 327 -1.54 -17.81 2.00
C ALA A 327 -2.45 -16.84 1.23
N ALA A 328 -3.72 -16.72 1.61
CA ALA A 328 -4.64 -15.72 1.06
C ALA A 328 -4.14 -14.28 1.31
N ALA A 329 -3.64 -13.99 2.52
CA ALA A 329 -3.04 -12.70 2.87
C ALA A 329 -1.77 -12.42 2.05
N MET A 330 -0.89 -13.40 1.87
CA MET A 330 0.33 -13.26 1.06
C MET A 330 -0.01 -13.06 -0.42
N LEU A 331 -0.96 -13.82 -0.97
CA LEU A 331 -1.44 -13.62 -2.34
C LEU A 331 -2.03 -12.23 -2.52
N HIS A 332 -2.86 -11.76 -1.57
CA HIS A 332 -3.42 -10.41 -1.62
C HIS A 332 -2.33 -9.33 -1.49
N THR A 333 -1.27 -9.58 -0.73
CA THR A 333 -0.09 -8.70 -0.64
C THR A 333 0.56 -8.49 -2.01
N LEU A 334 0.78 -9.56 -2.78
CA LEU A 334 1.34 -9.49 -4.13
C LEU A 334 0.36 -8.81 -5.10
N ASN A 335 -0.89 -9.24 -5.10
CA ASN A 335 -1.93 -8.71 -5.98
C ASN A 335 -2.12 -7.21 -5.80
N HIS A 336 -2.26 -6.78 -4.56
CA HIS A 336 -2.35 -5.37 -4.20
C HIS A 336 -1.08 -4.59 -4.61
N ALA A 337 0.12 -5.17 -4.49
CA ALA A 337 1.34 -4.53 -4.95
C ALA A 337 1.29 -4.22 -6.46
N LEU A 338 0.81 -5.17 -7.27
CA LEU A 338 0.74 -5.05 -8.73
C LEU A 338 -0.33 -4.05 -9.18
N PHE A 339 -1.59 -4.23 -8.79
CA PHE A 339 -2.65 -3.36 -9.30
C PHE A 339 -2.57 -1.93 -8.74
N LYS A 340 -2.02 -1.73 -7.53
CA LYS A 340 -1.79 -0.38 -7.01
C LYS A 340 -0.71 0.38 -7.76
N SER A 341 0.39 -0.29 -8.02
CA SER A 341 1.46 0.31 -8.80
C SER A 341 0.98 0.66 -10.20
N LEU A 342 0.23 -0.23 -10.85
CA LEU A 342 -0.44 0.02 -12.12
C LEU A 342 -1.30 1.29 -12.08
N LEU A 343 -2.20 1.39 -11.11
CA LEU A 343 -3.13 2.52 -11.01
C LEU A 343 -2.42 3.85 -10.74
N PHE A 344 -1.39 3.87 -9.88
CA PHE A 344 -0.61 5.09 -9.63
C PHE A 344 0.24 5.51 -10.84
N LEU A 345 0.79 4.57 -11.61
CA LEU A 345 1.51 4.89 -12.85
C LEU A 345 0.54 5.43 -13.92
N CYS A 346 -0.65 4.83 -14.08
CA CYS A 346 -1.67 5.36 -14.98
C CYS A 346 -2.13 6.78 -14.56
N ALA A 347 -2.36 7.01 -13.26
CA ALA A 347 -2.67 8.35 -12.74
C ALA A 347 -1.57 9.36 -13.08
N GLY A 348 -0.29 8.95 -13.00
CA GLY A 348 0.83 9.79 -13.43
C GLY A 348 0.84 10.10 -14.91
N SER A 349 0.45 9.15 -15.77
CA SER A 349 0.32 9.35 -17.21
C SER A 349 -0.79 10.37 -17.53
N PHE A 350 -1.94 10.25 -16.85
CA PHE A 350 -3.04 11.22 -16.97
C PHE A 350 -2.60 12.60 -16.48
N GLN A 351 -1.96 12.68 -15.32
CA GLN A 351 -1.47 13.96 -14.76
C GLN A 351 -0.48 14.66 -15.70
N ARG A 352 0.40 13.90 -16.36
CA ARG A 352 1.38 14.45 -17.29
C ARG A 352 0.74 15.05 -18.54
N GLN A 353 -0.35 14.47 -19.04
CA GLN A 353 -1.03 14.93 -20.24
C GLN A 353 -2.05 16.03 -19.97
N VAL A 354 -2.78 15.93 -18.86
CA VAL A 354 -3.92 16.81 -18.57
C VAL A 354 -3.58 17.90 -17.55
N GLY A 355 -2.53 17.71 -16.74
CA GLY A 355 -2.10 18.66 -15.70
C GLY A 355 -2.91 18.59 -14.40
N THR A 356 -4.00 17.81 -14.34
CA THR A 356 -4.87 17.68 -13.17
C THR A 356 -5.30 16.22 -12.97
N LEU A 357 -5.62 15.88 -11.71
CA LEU A 357 -6.22 14.59 -11.31
C LEU A 357 -7.58 14.77 -10.62
N ASP A 358 -8.16 15.94 -10.69
CA ASP A 358 -9.52 16.22 -10.26
C ASP A 358 -10.51 15.44 -11.15
N LEU A 359 -11.29 14.53 -10.54
CA LEU A 359 -12.24 13.65 -11.23
C LEU A 359 -13.31 14.43 -11.99
N ASP A 360 -13.69 15.60 -11.48
CA ASP A 360 -14.72 16.45 -12.11
C ASP A 360 -14.19 17.25 -13.30
N ARG A 361 -12.87 17.21 -13.53
CA ARG A 361 -12.19 17.89 -14.65
C ARG A 361 -11.65 16.93 -15.71
N LEU A 362 -11.69 15.62 -15.46
CA LEU A 362 -11.32 14.57 -16.41
C LEU A 362 -12.52 14.17 -17.29
N GLY A 363 -12.42 13.10 -18.04
CA GLY A 363 -13.50 12.50 -18.84
C GLY A 363 -13.05 12.13 -20.25
N GLY A 364 -13.45 10.95 -20.73
CA GLY A 364 -13.18 10.49 -22.09
C GLY A 364 -11.75 10.09 -22.41
N LEU A 365 -10.88 9.92 -21.40
CA LEU A 365 -9.46 9.58 -21.58
C LEU A 365 -9.22 8.24 -22.28
N LEU A 366 -10.19 7.32 -22.28
CA LEU A 366 -10.06 6.08 -23.05
C LEU A 366 -9.95 6.31 -24.57
N ARG A 367 -10.47 7.42 -25.07
CA ARG A 367 -10.41 7.77 -26.51
C ARG A 367 -9.07 8.37 -26.90
N THR A 368 -8.49 9.19 -26.04
CA THR A 368 -7.25 9.92 -26.31
C THR A 368 -6.00 9.17 -25.85
N MET A 369 -6.13 8.32 -24.82
CA MET A 369 -5.07 7.50 -24.23
C MET A 369 -5.52 6.04 -24.11
N PRO A 370 -5.72 5.32 -25.24
CA PRO A 370 -6.35 3.99 -25.22
C PRO A 370 -5.52 2.93 -24.52
N LEU A 371 -4.19 2.94 -24.63
CA LEU A 371 -3.33 1.96 -23.97
C LEU A 371 -3.31 2.17 -22.45
N THR A 372 -3.04 3.42 -22.02
CA THR A 372 -3.07 3.78 -20.60
C THR A 372 -4.48 3.62 -20.02
N GLY A 373 -5.53 4.00 -20.76
CA GLY A 373 -6.92 3.85 -20.33
C GLY A 373 -7.35 2.41 -20.15
N THR A 374 -6.98 1.51 -21.08
CA THR A 374 -7.26 0.07 -20.96
C THR A 374 -6.49 -0.55 -19.79
N ALA A 375 -5.23 -0.17 -19.59
CA ALA A 375 -4.44 -0.62 -18.45
C ALA A 375 -5.03 -0.12 -17.11
N PHE A 376 -5.51 1.13 -17.07
CA PHE A 376 -6.21 1.68 -15.91
C PHE A 376 -7.53 0.94 -15.63
N LEU A 377 -8.30 0.60 -16.67
CA LEU A 377 -9.51 -0.21 -16.54
C LEU A 377 -9.20 -1.59 -15.95
N ALA A 378 -8.15 -2.28 -16.46
CA ALA A 378 -7.69 -3.55 -15.91
C ALA A 378 -7.32 -3.45 -14.42
N GLY A 379 -6.55 -2.43 -14.04
CA GLY A 379 -6.22 -2.15 -12.65
C GLY A 379 -7.46 -1.83 -11.79
N SER A 380 -8.43 -1.12 -12.35
CA SER A 380 -9.70 -0.80 -11.68
C SER A 380 -10.55 -2.04 -11.44
N MET A 381 -10.60 -2.96 -12.39
CA MET A 381 -11.27 -4.25 -12.22
C MET A 381 -10.53 -5.14 -11.21
N ALA A 382 -9.20 -5.14 -11.24
CA ALA A 382 -8.39 -5.90 -10.31
C ALA A 382 -8.60 -5.47 -8.85
N ILE A 383 -8.54 -4.17 -8.56
CA ILE A 383 -8.73 -3.65 -7.21
C ILE A 383 -10.18 -3.73 -6.72
N ALA A 384 -11.14 -3.74 -7.62
CA ALA A 384 -12.57 -3.92 -7.30
C ALA A 384 -12.96 -5.40 -7.12
N GLY A 385 -11.98 -6.32 -7.12
CA GLY A 385 -12.25 -7.74 -6.95
C GLY A 385 -13.12 -8.34 -8.06
N VAL A 386 -12.98 -7.89 -9.31
CA VAL A 386 -13.81 -8.36 -10.43
C VAL A 386 -13.06 -9.44 -11.21
N PRO A 387 -13.64 -10.67 -11.38
CA PRO A 387 -13.05 -11.68 -12.26
C PRO A 387 -12.90 -11.16 -13.70
N PRO A 388 -11.89 -11.57 -14.46
CA PRO A 388 -10.89 -12.59 -14.17
C PRO A 388 -9.58 -12.06 -13.57
N PHE A 389 -9.58 -10.90 -12.93
CA PHE A 389 -8.36 -10.28 -12.40
C PHE A 389 -7.97 -10.84 -11.03
N ASN A 390 -6.68 -10.64 -10.71
CA ASN A 390 -6.02 -11.23 -9.55
C ASN A 390 -6.60 -10.82 -8.18
N GLY A 391 -7.19 -9.60 -8.05
CA GLY A 391 -7.81 -9.16 -6.81
C GLY A 391 -8.90 -10.10 -6.32
N PHE A 392 -9.78 -10.53 -7.24
CA PHE A 392 -10.85 -11.47 -6.91
C PHE A 392 -10.33 -12.79 -6.32
N ALA A 393 -9.29 -13.38 -6.90
CA ALA A 393 -8.78 -14.67 -6.44
C ALA A 393 -8.33 -14.63 -4.99
N SER A 394 -7.63 -13.56 -4.58
CA SER A 394 -7.16 -13.40 -3.20
C SER A 394 -8.27 -12.99 -2.23
N GLU A 395 -9.19 -12.12 -2.63
CA GLU A 395 -10.34 -11.73 -1.82
C GLU A 395 -11.28 -12.91 -1.58
N TRP A 396 -11.52 -13.72 -2.64
CA TRP A 396 -12.31 -14.94 -2.52
C TRP A 396 -11.70 -15.91 -1.51
N LEU A 397 -10.38 -16.18 -1.58
CA LEU A 397 -9.69 -17.03 -0.60
C LEU A 397 -9.77 -16.48 0.82
N THR A 398 -9.59 -15.16 0.99
CA THR A 398 -9.71 -14.51 2.30
C THR A 398 -11.15 -14.64 2.83
N LEU A 399 -12.16 -14.43 1.98
CA LEU A 399 -13.56 -14.59 2.38
C LEU A 399 -13.86 -16.04 2.81
N GLN A 400 -13.37 -17.02 2.05
CA GLN A 400 -13.51 -18.43 2.41
C GLN A 400 -12.86 -18.73 3.76
N ALA A 401 -11.65 -18.23 4.01
CA ALA A 401 -10.98 -18.41 5.28
C ALA A 401 -11.77 -17.79 6.46
N LEU A 402 -12.34 -16.62 6.28
CA LEU A 402 -13.18 -15.95 7.29
C LEU A 402 -14.50 -16.70 7.56
N VAL A 403 -15.14 -17.21 6.50
CA VAL A 403 -16.35 -18.02 6.64
C VAL A 403 -16.04 -19.33 7.37
N GLN A 404 -14.94 -20.01 7.05
CA GLN A 404 -14.51 -21.22 7.74
C GLN A 404 -14.14 -20.95 9.20
N LEU A 405 -13.52 -19.81 9.49
CA LEU A 405 -13.26 -19.37 10.86
C LEU A 405 -14.57 -19.16 11.63
N ALA A 406 -15.59 -18.58 10.99
CA ALA A 406 -16.90 -18.41 11.60
C ALA A 406 -17.62 -19.74 11.89
N LEU A 407 -17.42 -20.76 11.05
CA LEU A 407 -18.04 -22.07 11.20
C LEU A 407 -17.32 -22.98 12.19
N HIS A 408 -15.99 -22.89 12.26
CA HIS A 408 -15.15 -23.88 12.96
C HIS A 408 -14.17 -23.30 13.99
N GLY A 409 -14.09 -21.97 14.15
CA GLY A 409 -13.13 -21.28 15.03
C GLY A 409 -13.54 -21.20 16.51
N GLY A 410 -14.53 -21.98 16.95
CA GLY A 410 -15.08 -21.88 18.31
C GLY A 410 -15.87 -20.59 18.56
N PRO A 411 -16.35 -20.30 19.78
CA PRO A 411 -17.25 -19.16 20.04
C PRO A 411 -16.68 -17.80 19.65
N ALA A 412 -15.41 -17.55 19.95
CA ALA A 412 -14.74 -16.31 19.58
C ALA A 412 -14.51 -16.22 18.07
N GLY A 413 -14.04 -17.30 17.45
CA GLY A 413 -13.83 -17.38 16.00
C GLY A 413 -15.14 -17.22 15.22
N THR A 414 -16.24 -17.77 15.71
CA THR A 414 -17.58 -17.62 15.11
C THR A 414 -17.99 -16.15 15.03
N ALA A 415 -17.94 -15.42 16.14
CA ALA A 415 -18.35 -14.02 16.17
C ALA A 415 -17.41 -13.12 15.34
N LEU A 416 -16.11 -13.27 15.54
CA LEU A 416 -15.09 -12.46 14.88
C LEU A 416 -14.98 -12.77 13.38
N GLY A 417 -15.06 -14.07 13.00
CA GLY A 417 -15.03 -14.50 11.61
C GLY A 417 -16.24 -14.01 10.84
N ALA A 418 -17.45 -14.11 11.42
CA ALA A 418 -18.68 -13.61 10.79
C ALA A 418 -18.63 -12.09 10.59
N LEU A 419 -18.20 -11.33 11.61
CA LEU A 419 -18.04 -9.88 11.51
C LEU A 419 -17.03 -9.49 10.44
N ALA A 420 -15.89 -10.17 10.39
CA ALA A 420 -14.83 -9.91 9.41
C ALA A 420 -15.28 -10.28 7.98
N ALA A 421 -16.01 -11.39 7.80
CA ALA A 421 -16.58 -11.77 6.51
C ALA A 421 -17.60 -10.72 6.01
N ALA A 422 -18.48 -10.24 6.90
CA ALA A 422 -19.42 -9.17 6.58
C ALA A 422 -18.70 -7.86 6.21
N ALA A 423 -17.64 -7.50 6.95
CA ALA A 423 -16.82 -6.33 6.65
C ALA A 423 -16.15 -6.43 5.28
N LEU A 424 -15.57 -7.58 4.94
CA LEU A 424 -14.95 -7.82 3.63
C LEU A 424 -15.98 -7.77 2.50
N ALA A 425 -17.14 -8.41 2.65
CA ALA A 425 -18.21 -8.39 1.64
C ALA A 425 -18.75 -6.96 1.40
N ALA A 426 -18.97 -6.19 2.47
CA ALA A 426 -19.37 -4.79 2.35
C ALA A 426 -18.28 -3.95 1.66
N THR A 427 -17.01 -4.19 1.97
CA THR A 427 -15.86 -3.52 1.36
C THR A 427 -15.79 -3.79 -0.14
N ALA A 428 -15.91 -5.04 -0.56
CA ALA A 428 -15.91 -5.45 -1.97
C ALA A 428 -17.05 -4.76 -2.76
N ALA A 429 -18.27 -4.73 -2.22
CA ALA A 429 -19.40 -4.04 -2.85
C ALA A 429 -19.15 -2.53 -3.02
N LEU A 430 -18.61 -1.88 -1.97
CA LEU A 430 -18.28 -0.44 -2.00
C LEU A 430 -17.10 -0.13 -2.93
N ALA A 431 -16.12 -1.04 -3.05
CA ALA A 431 -14.99 -0.90 -3.97
C ALA A 431 -15.46 -0.94 -5.43
N VAL A 432 -16.35 -1.89 -5.79
CA VAL A 432 -16.98 -1.92 -7.12
C VAL A 432 -17.71 -0.60 -7.38
N PHE A 433 -18.52 -0.12 -6.44
CA PHE A 433 -19.24 1.15 -6.57
C PHE A 433 -18.29 2.33 -6.76
N CYS A 434 -17.16 2.36 -6.03
CA CYS A 434 -16.13 3.39 -6.17
C CYS A 434 -15.48 3.37 -7.56
N PHE A 435 -15.10 2.19 -8.05
CA PHE A 435 -14.43 2.10 -9.34
C PHE A 435 -15.39 2.27 -10.53
N VAL A 436 -16.69 2.00 -10.40
CA VAL A 436 -17.71 2.44 -11.36
C VAL A 436 -17.69 3.99 -11.47
N LYS A 437 -17.66 4.70 -10.33
CA LYS A 437 -17.51 6.16 -10.32
C LYS A 437 -16.23 6.60 -11.04
N VAL A 438 -15.09 6.04 -10.66
CA VAL A 438 -13.77 6.43 -11.18
C VAL A 438 -13.66 6.18 -12.68
N VAL A 439 -14.01 4.98 -13.15
CA VAL A 439 -13.98 4.61 -14.58
C VAL A 439 -14.93 5.49 -15.37
N GLY A 440 -16.16 5.71 -14.85
CA GLY A 440 -17.13 6.59 -15.49
C GLY A 440 -16.67 8.02 -15.66
N LEU A 441 -16.03 8.59 -14.62
CA LEU A 441 -15.60 9.98 -14.62
C LEU A 441 -14.27 10.21 -15.34
N VAL A 442 -13.35 9.25 -15.33
CA VAL A 442 -12.00 9.38 -15.89
C VAL A 442 -11.93 8.92 -17.34
N LEU A 443 -12.41 7.71 -17.61
CA LEU A 443 -12.23 7.05 -18.91
C LEU A 443 -13.36 7.30 -19.88
N LEU A 444 -14.59 7.41 -19.38
CA LEU A 444 -15.81 7.47 -20.20
C LEU A 444 -16.36 8.91 -20.29
N GLY A 445 -17.45 9.06 -21.03
CA GLY A 445 -18.14 10.34 -21.19
C GLY A 445 -17.48 11.30 -22.17
N ALA A 446 -17.87 12.58 -22.09
CA ALA A 446 -17.31 13.66 -22.89
C ALA A 446 -16.07 14.28 -22.24
N HIS A 447 -15.21 14.89 -23.07
CA HIS A 447 -14.08 15.65 -22.57
C HIS A 447 -14.58 16.91 -21.82
N ARG A 448 -14.17 17.09 -20.57
CA ARG A 448 -14.63 18.20 -19.72
C ARG A 448 -13.74 19.45 -19.84
N GLN A 449 -12.54 19.29 -20.39
CA GLN A 449 -11.57 20.37 -20.60
C GLN A 449 -10.87 20.21 -21.96
N LYS A 450 -10.40 21.33 -22.52
CA LYS A 450 -9.59 21.31 -23.76
C LYS A 450 -8.31 20.50 -23.60
N ALA A 451 -7.68 20.52 -22.41
CA ALA A 451 -6.48 19.74 -22.14
C ALA A 451 -6.73 18.22 -22.27
N VAL A 452 -7.91 17.73 -21.87
CA VAL A 452 -8.30 16.32 -22.04
C VAL A 452 -8.52 15.97 -23.50
N ALA A 453 -9.21 16.85 -24.24
CA ALA A 453 -9.44 16.67 -25.69
C ALA A 453 -8.15 16.61 -26.50
N ASN A 454 -7.14 17.37 -26.09
CA ASN A 454 -5.82 17.46 -26.74
C ASN A 454 -4.81 16.45 -26.19
N SER A 455 -5.19 15.63 -25.19
CA SER A 455 -4.28 14.63 -24.64
C SER A 455 -4.02 13.51 -25.66
N HIS A 456 -2.88 12.89 -25.55
CA HIS A 456 -2.46 11.76 -26.39
C HIS A 456 -1.70 10.74 -25.55
N GLU A 457 -1.43 9.57 -26.14
CA GLU A 457 -0.72 8.52 -25.43
C GLU A 457 0.70 8.96 -25.02
N VAL A 458 1.13 8.53 -23.86
CA VAL A 458 2.47 8.81 -23.34
C VAL A 458 3.53 7.95 -24.02
N SER A 459 4.81 8.24 -23.78
CA SER A 459 5.93 7.49 -24.37
C SER A 459 5.91 6.00 -24.01
N VAL A 460 6.51 5.15 -24.87
CA VAL A 460 6.60 3.70 -24.68
C VAL A 460 7.25 3.32 -23.33
N SER A 461 8.22 4.12 -22.84
CA SER A 461 8.83 3.91 -21.52
C SER A 461 7.83 4.07 -20.37
N MET A 462 6.69 4.72 -20.60
CA MET A 462 5.60 4.86 -19.62
C MET A 462 4.46 3.87 -19.89
N THR A 463 4.08 3.64 -21.16
CA THR A 463 3.01 2.69 -21.50
C THR A 463 3.43 1.22 -21.33
N GLY A 464 4.67 0.86 -21.65
CA GLY A 464 5.17 -0.51 -21.49
C GLY A 464 5.01 -1.05 -20.06
N PRO A 465 5.51 -0.34 -19.02
CA PRO A 465 5.32 -0.72 -17.63
C PRO A 465 3.86 -0.91 -17.19
N VAL A 466 2.95 -0.04 -17.61
CA VAL A 466 1.53 -0.19 -17.21
C VAL A 466 0.87 -1.37 -17.91
N ILE A 467 1.19 -1.63 -19.18
CA ILE A 467 0.69 -2.82 -19.90
C ILE A 467 1.25 -4.10 -19.26
N PHE A 468 2.54 -4.12 -18.90
CA PHE A 468 3.17 -5.26 -18.23
C PHE A 468 2.46 -5.58 -16.90
N LEU A 469 2.24 -4.58 -16.06
CA LEU A 469 1.55 -4.77 -14.78
C LEU A 469 0.08 -5.20 -14.97
N ALA A 470 -0.62 -4.65 -15.96
CA ALA A 470 -1.98 -5.07 -16.31
C ALA A 470 -2.03 -6.54 -16.77
N GLY A 471 -1.05 -6.94 -17.58
CA GLY A 471 -0.87 -8.33 -18.00
C GLY A 471 -0.63 -9.29 -16.84
N LEU A 472 0.18 -8.90 -15.85
CA LEU A 472 0.39 -9.68 -14.63
C LEU A 472 -0.88 -9.80 -13.78
N CYS A 473 -1.65 -8.70 -13.64
CA CYS A 473 -2.93 -8.73 -12.92
C CYS A 473 -3.92 -9.73 -13.55
N LEU A 474 -3.96 -9.79 -14.88
CA LEU A 474 -4.79 -10.75 -15.60
C LEU A 474 -4.22 -12.19 -15.47
N ALA A 475 -2.92 -12.39 -15.71
CA ALA A 475 -2.29 -13.70 -15.69
C ALA A 475 -2.44 -14.39 -14.33
N ILE A 476 -2.16 -13.68 -13.22
CA ILE A 476 -2.31 -14.23 -11.87
C ILE A 476 -3.80 -14.46 -11.54
N GLY A 477 -4.71 -13.65 -12.07
CA GLY A 477 -6.13 -13.84 -11.88
C GLY A 477 -6.68 -15.08 -12.58
N VAL A 478 -6.15 -15.39 -13.78
CA VAL A 478 -6.57 -16.56 -14.59
C VAL A 478 -5.91 -17.85 -14.10
N VAL A 479 -4.65 -17.79 -13.62
CA VAL A 479 -3.89 -18.97 -13.14
C VAL A 479 -3.24 -18.69 -11.78
N PRO A 480 -4.02 -18.46 -10.72
CA PRO A 480 -3.49 -18.12 -9.40
C PRO A 480 -2.67 -19.26 -8.76
N GLY A 481 -2.92 -20.52 -9.14
CA GLY A 481 -2.20 -21.70 -8.63
C GLY A 481 -0.69 -21.64 -8.84
N VAL A 482 -0.23 -21.00 -9.93
CA VAL A 482 1.22 -20.83 -10.21
C VAL A 482 1.93 -20.03 -9.10
N VAL A 483 1.24 -19.08 -8.52
CA VAL A 483 1.77 -18.22 -7.43
C VAL A 483 1.44 -18.80 -6.06
N LEU A 484 0.27 -19.41 -5.91
CA LEU A 484 -0.17 -20.02 -4.64
C LEU A 484 0.71 -21.20 -4.22
N GLY A 485 1.25 -21.98 -5.16
CA GLY A 485 2.16 -23.08 -4.87
C GLY A 485 3.37 -22.61 -4.04
N PRO A 486 4.20 -21.71 -4.59
CA PRO A 486 5.31 -21.11 -3.85
C PRO A 486 4.90 -20.39 -2.56
N ILE A 487 3.78 -19.65 -2.56
CA ILE A 487 3.25 -18.96 -1.36
C ILE A 487 2.87 -19.95 -0.26
N GLY A 488 2.30 -21.10 -0.61
CA GLY A 488 1.90 -22.12 0.36
C GLY A 488 3.05 -22.64 1.22
N HIS A 489 4.28 -22.63 0.68
CA HIS A 489 5.48 -23.00 1.43
C HIS A 489 5.98 -21.91 2.40
N LEU A 490 5.43 -20.69 2.35
CA LEU A 490 5.77 -19.61 3.28
C LEU A 490 4.99 -19.72 4.61
N SER A 491 3.94 -20.54 4.66
CA SER A 491 3.09 -20.64 5.83
C SER A 491 3.81 -21.33 6.98
N PRO A 492 3.84 -20.75 8.18
CA PRO A 492 4.40 -21.41 9.37
C PRO A 492 3.54 -22.57 9.89
N TYR A 493 2.33 -22.73 9.33
CA TYR A 493 1.35 -23.76 9.75
C TYR A 493 1.32 -24.98 8.84
N GLY A 494 2.25 -25.08 7.90
CA GLY A 494 2.37 -26.18 6.94
C GLY A 494 1.87 -25.83 5.54
N PRO A 495 2.04 -26.76 4.58
CA PRO A 495 1.70 -26.52 3.18
C PRO A 495 0.18 -26.48 2.96
N LEU A 496 -0.22 -25.77 1.90
CA LEU A 496 -1.61 -25.79 1.44
C LEU A 496 -2.01 -27.17 0.91
N PRO A 497 -3.28 -27.58 1.09
CA PRO A 497 -3.79 -28.80 0.48
C PRO A 497 -3.71 -28.71 -1.07
N ALA A 498 -3.38 -29.83 -1.72
CA ALA A 498 -3.21 -29.89 -3.19
C ALA A 498 -4.48 -29.41 -3.95
N SER A 499 -5.67 -29.58 -3.36
CA SER A 499 -6.95 -29.09 -3.89
C SER A 499 -7.01 -27.57 -4.02
N ALA A 500 -6.30 -26.82 -3.17
CA ALA A 500 -6.23 -25.37 -3.24
C ALA A 500 -5.21 -24.86 -4.30
N LEU A 501 -4.39 -25.74 -4.88
CA LEU A 501 -3.31 -25.40 -5.81
C LEU A 501 -3.65 -25.73 -7.27
N GLY A 502 -4.81 -26.32 -7.53
CA GLY A 502 -5.23 -26.78 -8.85
C GLY A 502 -5.66 -25.64 -9.79
N ILE A 503 -6.04 -26.02 -11.02
CA ILE A 503 -6.68 -25.13 -11.99
C ILE A 503 -8.02 -24.60 -11.43
N THR A 504 -8.70 -25.43 -10.63
CA THR A 504 -9.85 -25.04 -9.80
C THR A 504 -9.38 -24.95 -8.36
N LEU A 505 -9.55 -23.79 -7.75
CA LEU A 505 -9.26 -23.59 -6.35
C LEU A 505 -10.43 -24.19 -5.53
N VAL A 506 -10.18 -25.25 -4.81
CA VAL A 506 -11.18 -25.90 -3.96
C VAL A 506 -10.80 -25.68 -2.50
N VAL A 507 -11.69 -25.01 -1.77
CA VAL A 507 -11.57 -24.87 -0.31
C VAL A 507 -12.50 -25.91 0.33
N PRO A 508 -11.95 -26.92 1.01
CA PRO A 508 -12.77 -27.98 1.64
C PRO A 508 -13.84 -27.38 2.56
N GLY A 509 -15.07 -27.85 2.41
CA GLY A 509 -16.20 -27.42 3.24
C GLY A 509 -16.84 -26.07 2.90
N SER A 510 -16.33 -25.32 1.89
CA SER A 510 -16.92 -24.01 1.58
C SER A 510 -17.16 -23.71 0.11
N GLY A 511 -16.31 -24.11 -0.83
CA GLY A 511 -16.60 -23.83 -2.21
C GLY A 511 -15.44 -24.08 -3.18
N ALA A 512 -15.75 -23.94 -4.47
CA ALA A 512 -14.78 -24.07 -5.57
C ALA A 512 -14.86 -22.86 -6.50
N PHE A 513 -13.73 -22.40 -6.97
CA PHE A 513 -13.60 -21.35 -7.95
C PHE A 513 -12.69 -21.81 -9.10
N ALA A 514 -13.21 -21.73 -10.34
CA ALA A 514 -12.51 -22.11 -11.56
C ALA A 514 -12.12 -20.85 -12.36
N PRO A 515 -10.97 -20.21 -12.06
CA PRO A 515 -10.58 -18.93 -12.66
C PRO A 515 -10.53 -18.97 -14.18
N LEU A 516 -9.95 -20.03 -14.74
CA LEU A 516 -9.80 -20.21 -16.18
C LEU A 516 -11.18 -20.36 -16.88
N ALA A 517 -12.11 -21.11 -16.29
CA ALA A 517 -13.45 -21.26 -16.84
C ALA A 517 -14.23 -19.94 -16.85
N VAL A 518 -14.11 -19.16 -15.78
CA VAL A 518 -14.73 -17.83 -15.69
C VAL A 518 -14.10 -16.87 -16.72
N ALA A 519 -12.79 -16.88 -16.87
CA ALA A 519 -12.08 -16.07 -17.88
C ALA A 519 -12.51 -16.46 -19.31
N ALA A 520 -12.60 -17.76 -19.60
CA ALA A 520 -13.07 -18.26 -20.90
C ALA A 520 -14.52 -17.86 -21.19
N PHE A 521 -15.39 -17.95 -20.19
CA PHE A 521 -16.79 -17.51 -20.30
C PHE A 521 -16.89 -16.01 -20.59
N ILE A 522 -16.17 -15.17 -19.86
CA ILE A 522 -16.17 -13.71 -20.08
C ILE A 522 -15.61 -13.37 -21.47
N ALA A 523 -14.52 -14.05 -21.90
CA ALA A 523 -13.98 -13.87 -23.23
C ALA A 523 -14.98 -14.29 -24.32
N GLY A 524 -15.67 -15.43 -24.15
CA GLY A 524 -16.70 -15.92 -25.06
C GLY A 524 -17.88 -14.94 -25.18
N CYS A 525 -18.38 -14.45 -24.05
CA CYS A 525 -19.43 -13.42 -24.03
C CYS A 525 -18.97 -12.13 -24.74
N THR A 526 -17.73 -11.70 -24.51
CA THR A 526 -17.16 -10.50 -25.15
C THR A 526 -17.09 -10.65 -26.66
N VAL A 527 -16.63 -11.83 -27.14
CA VAL A 527 -16.58 -12.15 -28.58
C VAL A 527 -17.99 -12.19 -29.18
N ALA A 528 -18.93 -12.88 -28.53
CA ALA A 528 -20.32 -12.95 -28.97
C ALA A 528 -20.97 -11.57 -29.10
N LEU A 529 -20.79 -10.71 -28.10
CA LEU A 529 -21.28 -9.33 -28.12
C LEU A 529 -20.64 -8.49 -29.23
N ARG A 530 -19.33 -8.67 -29.49
CA ARG A 530 -18.64 -7.97 -30.60
C ARG A 530 -19.16 -8.43 -31.96
N LEU A 531 -19.42 -9.73 -32.14
CA LEU A 531 -19.97 -10.27 -33.37
C LEU A 531 -21.41 -9.77 -33.59
N ALA A 532 -22.26 -9.85 -32.57
CA ALA A 532 -23.62 -9.32 -32.63
C ALA A 532 -23.65 -7.83 -32.97
N ARG A 533 -22.74 -7.02 -32.35
CA ARG A 533 -22.62 -5.60 -32.66
C ARG A 533 -22.15 -5.32 -34.09
N ARG A 534 -21.27 -6.15 -34.66
CA ARG A 534 -20.86 -6.03 -36.07
C ARG A 534 -22.02 -6.33 -37.03
N GLN A 535 -22.89 -7.26 -36.69
CA GLN A 535 -24.06 -7.58 -37.49
C GLN A 535 -25.16 -6.51 -37.41
N ALA A 536 -25.29 -5.82 -36.26
CA ALA A 536 -26.27 -4.76 -36.04
C ALA A 536 -25.95 -3.44 -36.78
N GLY A 537 -24.79 -3.34 -37.45
CA GLY A 537 -24.38 -2.14 -38.16
C GLY A 537 -23.87 -1.02 -37.24
N SER A 538 -23.38 0.08 -37.84
CA SER A 538 -22.94 1.24 -37.06
C SER A 538 -24.14 2.02 -36.54
N ALA A 539 -24.29 2.14 -35.22
CA ALA A 539 -25.28 3.03 -34.63
C ALA A 539 -24.96 4.49 -35.05
N ALA A 540 -25.95 5.19 -35.58
CA ALA A 540 -25.80 6.62 -35.85
C ALA A 540 -25.50 7.37 -34.53
N PRO A 541 -24.56 8.33 -34.53
CA PRO A 541 -24.32 9.14 -33.36
C PRO A 541 -25.60 9.92 -33.04
N SER A 542 -26.18 9.65 -31.86
CA SER A 542 -27.33 10.36 -31.36
C SER A 542 -26.89 11.36 -30.29
N PRO A 543 -27.39 12.59 -30.28
CA PRO A 543 -27.15 13.51 -29.18
C PRO A 543 -27.72 12.93 -27.88
N MET A 544 -27.06 13.27 -26.77
CA MET A 544 -27.51 12.85 -25.45
C MET A 544 -28.86 13.48 -25.16
N TRP A 545 -29.86 12.66 -24.79
CA TRP A 545 -31.17 13.16 -24.36
C TRP A 545 -31.05 13.81 -22.98
N ILE A 546 -31.34 15.10 -22.86
CA ILE A 546 -31.30 15.88 -21.62
C ILE A 546 -32.62 16.66 -21.47
N CYS A 547 -33.75 15.98 -21.60
CA CYS A 547 -35.08 16.57 -21.37
C CYS A 547 -35.29 17.92 -22.11
N GLY A 548 -34.82 18.03 -23.35
CA GLY A 548 -34.96 19.25 -24.18
C GLY A 548 -33.95 20.36 -23.93
N GLN A 549 -32.96 20.16 -23.04
CA GLN A 549 -31.87 21.11 -22.80
C GLN A 549 -30.72 20.87 -23.78
N VAL A 550 -29.91 21.90 -24.04
CA VAL A 550 -28.66 21.76 -24.80
C VAL A 550 -27.64 21.05 -23.93
N PRO A 551 -26.98 19.98 -24.43
CA PRO A 551 -25.91 19.30 -23.68
C PRO A 551 -24.78 20.27 -23.30
N ASP A 552 -24.58 20.47 -21.97
CA ASP A 552 -23.47 21.21 -21.41
C ASP A 552 -22.66 20.29 -20.50
N SER A 553 -21.35 20.51 -20.43
CA SER A 553 -20.43 19.81 -19.54
C SER A 553 -20.82 19.93 -18.05
N ARG A 554 -21.53 21.01 -17.69
CA ARG A 554 -22.06 21.24 -16.33
C ARG A 554 -23.20 20.31 -15.96
N LEU A 555 -23.91 19.72 -16.92
CA LEU A 555 -24.97 18.75 -16.71
C LEU A 555 -24.44 17.31 -16.56
N ALA A 556 -23.15 17.10 -16.75
CA ALA A 556 -22.51 15.80 -16.53
C ALA A 556 -22.44 15.46 -15.03
N TRP A 557 -22.57 14.16 -14.72
CA TRP A 557 -22.43 13.67 -13.35
C TRP A 557 -21.10 14.11 -12.72
N SER A 558 -21.16 14.74 -11.55
CA SER A 558 -19.96 15.08 -10.76
C SER A 558 -19.62 13.96 -9.78
N SER A 559 -18.39 13.94 -9.29
CA SER A 559 -17.94 13.03 -8.24
C SER A 559 -18.82 13.14 -6.98
N ALA A 560 -19.16 14.38 -6.59
CA ALA A 560 -20.06 14.66 -5.47
C ALA A 560 -21.50 14.19 -5.73
N GLY A 561 -22.01 14.37 -6.96
CA GLY A 561 -23.33 13.94 -7.38
C GLY A 561 -23.49 12.42 -7.31
N PHE A 562 -22.48 11.69 -7.79
CA PHE A 562 -22.47 10.23 -7.77
C PHE A 562 -22.57 9.65 -6.34
N THR A 563 -21.91 10.26 -5.37
CA THR A 563 -21.89 9.78 -3.97
C THR A 563 -22.98 10.41 -3.09
N LYS A 564 -23.85 11.27 -3.64
CA LYS A 564 -24.87 12.02 -2.88
C LYS A 564 -25.79 11.11 -2.06
N SER A 565 -26.36 10.08 -2.68
CA SER A 565 -27.26 9.15 -2.00
C SER A 565 -26.58 8.42 -0.85
N LEU A 566 -25.36 7.94 -1.04
CA LEU A 566 -24.60 7.26 0.00
C LEU A 566 -24.26 8.21 1.16
N ARG A 567 -23.89 9.46 0.86
CA ARG A 567 -23.61 10.49 1.90
C ARG A 567 -24.85 10.81 2.73
N LEU A 568 -26.03 10.75 2.14
CA LEU A 568 -27.29 10.97 2.86
C LEU A 568 -27.63 9.79 3.77
N VAL A 569 -27.50 8.57 3.27
CA VAL A 569 -27.77 7.35 4.06
C VAL A 569 -26.76 7.23 5.22
N LEU A 570 -25.49 7.52 4.99
CA LEU A 570 -24.43 7.42 5.98
C LEU A 570 -24.11 8.75 6.68
N ALA A 571 -25.03 9.72 6.65
CA ALA A 571 -24.80 11.05 7.22
C ALA A 571 -24.40 11.04 8.71
N ILE A 572 -24.95 10.09 9.48
CA ILE A 572 -24.64 9.91 10.91
C ILE A 572 -23.16 9.53 11.09
N VAL A 573 -22.62 8.67 10.23
CA VAL A 573 -21.24 8.19 10.30
C VAL A 573 -20.27 9.17 9.64
N LEU A 574 -20.59 9.65 8.45
CA LEU A 574 -19.71 10.49 7.63
C LEU A 574 -19.72 11.97 8.05
N ARG A 575 -20.77 12.43 8.73
CA ARG A 575 -20.96 13.80 9.24
C ARG A 575 -20.57 14.87 8.20
N PRO A 576 -21.15 14.87 6.99
CA PRO A 576 -20.75 15.78 5.93
C PRO A 576 -20.98 17.24 6.36
N ARG A 577 -19.96 18.07 6.20
CA ARG A 577 -20.04 19.52 6.40
C ARG A 577 -20.39 20.17 5.07
N ARG A 578 -21.32 21.12 5.09
CA ARG A 578 -21.73 21.90 3.93
C ARG A 578 -21.38 23.35 4.19
N THR A 579 -20.62 23.94 3.28
CA THR A 579 -20.30 25.36 3.27
C THR A 579 -20.90 25.96 2.01
N VAL A 580 -21.68 27.01 2.17
CA VAL A 580 -22.23 27.79 1.05
C VAL A 580 -21.61 29.17 1.14
N SER A 581 -20.80 29.53 0.14
CA SER A 581 -20.28 30.89 -0.02
C SER A 581 -21.00 31.57 -1.17
N ILE A 582 -21.53 32.75 -0.91
CA ILE A 582 -22.25 33.57 -1.87
C ILE A 582 -21.40 34.80 -2.15
N GLU A 583 -21.00 35.00 -3.38
CA GLU A 583 -20.33 36.21 -3.84
C GLU A 583 -21.40 37.16 -4.38
N LEU A 584 -21.47 38.35 -3.79
CA LEU A 584 -22.39 39.42 -4.17
C LEU A 584 -21.62 40.51 -4.90
N ASP A 585 -22.14 40.94 -6.04
CA ASP A 585 -21.73 42.19 -6.71
C ASP A 585 -22.85 43.22 -6.47
N GLY A 586 -22.67 44.01 -5.39
CA GLY A 586 -23.74 44.86 -4.86
C GLY A 586 -24.92 44.06 -4.34
N VAL A 587 -26.09 44.13 -4.97
CA VAL A 587 -27.31 43.38 -4.62
C VAL A 587 -27.50 42.12 -5.46
N VAL A 588 -26.66 41.93 -6.51
CA VAL A 588 -26.79 40.81 -7.44
C VAL A 588 -25.88 39.67 -6.99
N VAL A 589 -26.45 38.46 -6.93
CA VAL A 589 -25.68 37.24 -6.67
C VAL A 589 -24.82 36.93 -7.89
N HIS A 590 -23.50 37.08 -7.77
CA HIS A 590 -22.54 36.78 -8.85
C HIS A 590 -22.24 35.29 -8.91
N SER A 591 -21.95 34.67 -7.79
CA SER A 591 -21.72 33.23 -7.72
C SER A 591 -22.22 32.63 -6.39
N VAL A 592 -22.67 31.38 -6.44
CA VAL A 592 -22.97 30.56 -5.27
C VAL A 592 -22.09 29.32 -5.33
N VAL A 593 -21.11 29.25 -4.46
CA VAL A 593 -20.23 28.08 -4.34
C VAL A 593 -20.72 27.20 -3.20
N HIS A 594 -21.08 25.98 -3.54
CA HIS A 594 -21.55 24.96 -2.60
C HIS A 594 -20.48 23.88 -2.45
N GLU A 595 -19.80 23.91 -1.31
CA GLU A 595 -18.81 22.88 -0.95
C GLU A 595 -19.41 21.89 0.04
N SER A 596 -19.17 20.62 -0.19
CA SER A 596 -19.56 19.54 0.73
C SER A 596 -18.36 18.65 0.98
N GLU A 597 -17.81 18.71 2.18
CA GLU A 597 -16.64 17.94 2.60
C GLU A 597 -17.04 16.90 3.65
N VAL A 598 -16.47 15.70 3.56
CA VAL A 598 -16.55 14.69 4.62
C VAL A 598 -15.31 14.79 5.48
N PRO A 599 -15.44 15.21 6.76
CA PRO A 599 -14.30 15.35 7.64
C PRO A 599 -13.65 14.00 7.93
N HIS A 600 -12.33 14.01 8.04
CA HIS A 600 -11.57 12.83 8.45
C HIS A 600 -11.68 12.65 9.97
N LEU A 601 -12.58 11.79 10.42
CA LEU A 601 -12.93 11.60 11.83
C LEU A 601 -11.70 11.33 12.71
N PHE A 602 -10.79 10.48 12.23
CA PHE A 602 -9.56 10.15 12.97
C PHE A 602 -8.60 11.34 13.07
N ASP A 603 -8.54 12.18 12.05
CA ASP A 603 -7.75 13.42 12.11
C ASP A 603 -8.29 14.37 13.19
N GLU A 604 -9.61 14.46 13.34
CA GLU A 604 -10.23 15.35 14.32
C GLU A 604 -10.18 14.82 15.75
N LEU A 605 -10.46 13.52 15.92
CA LEU A 605 -10.60 12.90 17.25
C LEU A 605 -9.26 12.42 17.84
N LEU A 606 -8.32 11.96 16.99
CA LEU A 606 -7.07 11.37 17.45
C LEU A 606 -5.86 12.28 17.17
N PHE A 607 -5.65 12.66 15.91
CA PHE A 607 -4.42 13.36 15.54
C PHE A 607 -4.40 14.82 15.96
N ARG A 608 -5.50 15.55 15.81
CA ARG A 608 -5.59 16.96 16.19
C ARG A 608 -5.34 17.22 17.70
N PRO A 609 -5.89 16.44 18.64
CA PRO A 609 -5.55 16.54 20.07
C PRO A 609 -4.07 16.25 20.35
N VAL A 610 -3.52 15.19 19.75
CA VAL A 610 -2.09 14.82 19.91
C VAL A 610 -1.18 15.96 19.41
N VAL A 611 -1.44 16.48 18.21
CA VAL A 611 -0.65 17.60 17.65
C VAL A 611 -0.77 18.85 18.54
N ARG A 612 -1.96 19.17 19.06
CA ARG A 612 -2.14 20.29 19.99
C ARG A 612 -1.33 20.09 21.29
N GLY A 613 -1.34 18.88 21.83
CA GLY A 613 -0.56 18.51 23.02
C GLY A 613 0.96 18.67 22.76
N VAL A 614 1.46 18.14 21.66
CA VAL A 614 2.88 18.27 21.25
C VAL A 614 3.27 19.74 21.06
N LEU A 615 2.42 20.54 20.39
CA LEU A 615 2.67 21.97 20.20
C LEU A 615 2.63 22.75 21.52
N ALA A 616 1.75 22.36 22.45
CA ALA A 616 1.71 22.95 23.78
C ALA A 616 2.97 22.61 24.58
N ALA A 617 3.40 21.36 24.58
CA ALA A 617 4.66 20.91 25.18
C ALA A 617 5.87 21.60 24.57
N SER A 618 5.92 21.70 23.24
CA SER A 618 6.99 22.42 22.51
C SER A 618 7.05 23.90 22.90
N ARG A 619 5.89 24.56 23.05
CA ARG A 619 5.85 25.95 23.54
C ARG A 619 6.37 26.09 24.96
N LEU A 620 6.09 25.11 25.82
CA LEU A 620 6.62 25.07 27.19
C LEU A 620 8.15 24.86 27.18
N LEU A 621 8.64 23.88 26.41
CA LEU A 621 10.06 23.61 26.25
C LEU A 621 10.82 24.79 25.63
N ARG A 622 10.18 25.53 24.71
CA ARG A 622 10.80 26.73 24.12
C ARG A 622 11.12 27.81 25.15
N ARG A 623 10.46 27.82 26.31
CA ARG A 623 10.79 28.71 27.42
C ARG A 623 12.15 28.40 28.06
N THR A 624 12.66 27.16 27.92
CA THR A 624 14.01 26.78 28.39
C THR A 624 15.11 27.23 27.43
N GLN A 625 14.77 27.63 26.20
CA GLN A 625 15.69 28.18 25.21
C GLN A 625 15.90 29.68 25.46
N SER A 626 16.64 30.01 26.50
CA SER A 626 16.91 31.40 26.91
C SER A 626 17.94 32.13 26.03
N GLY A 627 18.61 31.44 25.09
CA GLY A 627 19.74 31.99 24.33
C GLY A 627 21.03 32.20 25.17
N SER A 628 21.00 31.89 26.46
CA SER A 628 22.13 32.03 27.36
C SER A 628 23.04 30.80 27.32
N LEU A 629 24.29 30.97 26.92
CA LEU A 629 25.30 29.91 26.94
C LEU A 629 25.44 29.30 28.34
N ARG A 630 25.36 30.14 29.40
CA ARG A 630 25.43 29.67 30.78
C ARG A 630 24.31 28.71 31.13
N ALA A 631 23.06 29.00 30.72
CA ALA A 631 21.93 28.11 30.94
C ALA A 631 22.12 26.76 30.24
N TYR A 632 22.59 26.74 29.00
CA TYR A 632 22.85 25.51 28.26
C TYR A 632 23.97 24.66 28.89
N LEU A 633 25.07 25.29 29.34
CA LEU A 633 26.12 24.60 30.07
C LEU A 633 25.62 24.03 31.41
N THR A 634 24.73 24.74 32.11
CA THR A 634 24.09 24.24 33.34
C THR A 634 23.22 23.03 33.04
N TYR A 635 22.40 23.05 31.97
CA TYR A 635 21.57 21.90 31.57
C TYR A 635 22.45 20.69 31.24
N LEU A 636 23.55 20.89 30.53
CA LEU A 636 24.50 19.83 30.16
C LEU A 636 25.14 19.20 31.41
N LEU A 637 25.57 20.02 32.36
CA LEU A 637 26.13 19.59 33.64
C LEU A 637 25.12 18.81 34.49
N VAL A 638 23.92 19.33 34.61
CA VAL A 638 22.84 18.65 35.36
C VAL A 638 22.49 17.30 34.71
N THR A 639 22.35 17.24 33.37
CA THR A 639 22.09 16.00 32.66
C THR A 639 23.23 14.99 32.86
N LEU A 640 24.48 15.43 32.76
CA LEU A 640 25.63 14.56 32.99
C LEU A 640 25.64 14.01 34.43
N ALA A 641 25.39 14.88 35.42
CA ALA A 641 25.33 14.47 36.82
C ALA A 641 24.21 13.43 37.08
N VAL A 642 23.02 13.62 36.47
CA VAL A 642 21.91 12.68 36.56
C VAL A 642 22.25 11.35 35.90
N VAL A 643 22.83 11.37 34.70
CA VAL A 643 23.24 10.15 33.99
C VAL A 643 24.31 9.37 34.79
N LEU A 644 25.31 10.06 35.37
CA LEU A 644 26.30 9.43 36.21
C LEU A 644 25.71 8.85 37.50
N ALA A 645 24.78 9.54 38.12
CA ALA A 645 24.09 9.06 39.31
C ALA A 645 23.23 7.79 39.01
N VAL A 646 22.50 7.78 37.90
CA VAL A 646 21.73 6.61 37.45
C VAL A 646 22.64 5.45 37.07
N ALA A 647 23.73 5.71 36.36
CA ALA A 647 24.72 4.68 36.03
C ALA A 647 25.36 4.05 37.27
N ARG A 648 25.61 4.82 38.33
CA ARG A 648 26.12 4.32 39.60
C ARG A 648 25.10 3.44 40.35
N ILE A 649 23.81 3.78 40.30
CA ILE A 649 22.72 3.01 40.93
C ILE A 649 22.47 1.71 40.14
N GLY A 650 22.63 1.69 38.83
CA GLY A 650 22.45 0.50 38.01
C GLY A 650 23.63 -0.48 38.02
N VAL A 651 24.77 -0.12 38.63
CA VAL A 651 25.96 -0.98 38.79
C VAL A 651 26.08 -1.53 40.23
N SER A 652 25.27 -1.05 41.15
CA SER A 652 25.09 -1.61 42.52
C SER A 652 23.90 -2.59 42.58
#